data_8a73cbd6481fb778b1113aeabfe09970
#
_entry.id   8a73cbd6481fb778b1113aeabfe09970
#
_cell.length_a   1.000
_cell.length_b   1.000
_cell.length_c   1.000
_cell.angle_alpha   90.00
_cell.angle_beta   90.00
_cell.angle_gamma   90.00
#
_symmetry.space_group_name_H-M   'P 1'
#
loop_
_entity.id
_entity.type
_entity.pdbx_description
1 polymer ?
#
loop_
_entity_poly.entity_id
_entity_poly.type
_entity_poly.pdbx_seq_one_letter_code
_entity_poly.pdbx_strand_id
1 'polypeptide(L)'
;MRPTSGQSQILQLAFCNSKVPAFGLSLFALLAIATTSPAAIRVEAYRGQPFGVGRVTIDLPQGAPSTPWSDDRFAIEGEQDRVLYPVIENAPVRRLLRRFLDIETPWRVTFFFMFRGDEPLSMTVHTPSPERFTIQPRDNPSKYRDLVDEWWDATTSRYQSVYRQAEYPVVVENFVTATWARRLAREMPEPGTFLLRNRETGGTWIAQLTAAEAYQTAVERDLLLGRFGVAQEANLPLPATDFRPANIKQRTADELPAPNRQPPAPIEPIAGRVPQECFYMRFGNFTNYLWFRDFMRKWQGDLGNMIILESVSHDNRERLQQQLALRESQIARVMGPTVINDVAVIGLDAYMRDGAAMGILFHAKNIGLLSRNITGGRSEALQKNSDATETKVDIAGHEVSYLSTPDGRLRSYYATDGDYLLVSRSRRLVERFYETAAGNGSLAATAQFQSTRTQMPLDREDTIFLYLSAEFFEHLASPPYRVELDRRLRSIGEMRSLQMARLAARTEGRDARTVDELVAADLLPAGFGQHPDGSQLQETDAGWRDSLRGMSGSLVPVADMQVDKITPAEAQRYAAFRRTIDGEVGRFAPVVAALKRQASPKGNEWDRITADVRLAPYSQTNLVQFANRLGPAPRLRVAPIGGDVASIELVLSGFGEPLHAFAGLRDFRTPFMVRQGEARPALDWSQFASGYLGVWPRLHLLDTFLGSPTSAFDRNGIARNNRLFDLWLRRADDFFLFAFQREVLMEVGPQLAMVEAERPAQVRLHVDDLSNKQIATTVSGFGYSRARAATASGSRFMNSLVAQLHVSPEEARKIGEQLVGGKFVSPLGGEYELVTPSLQAGESLPTPGERKLWASTATPTANRFLLTEIPADYRMPMLEWFRGLDFDLTRNDAADALTAHAELDMVHQDVTPPAENGNGAGGASAGGLNLGGLGDLLNGLSGKKEEAKPPADAKQSPAELPPPREIK
;
A
#
# COMPACT_ATOMS: atom_id res chain seq x y z
N MET A 1 17.93 -26.88 -42.92
CA MET A 1 18.13 -25.79 -43.90
C MET A 1 18.64 -24.59 -43.15
N ARG A 2 19.69 -23.95 -43.66
CA ARG A 2 20.59 -22.99 -42.98
C ARG A 2 19.94 -21.67 -42.59
N PRO A 3 20.49 -20.99 -41.56
CA PRO A 3 20.09 -19.65 -41.13
C PRO A 3 20.86 -18.57 -41.91
N THR A 4 20.24 -17.40 -42.06
CA THR A 4 20.89 -16.20 -42.60
C THR A 4 21.19 -15.21 -41.46
N SER A 5 22.43 -14.76 -41.48
CA SER A 5 23.10 -13.76 -40.62
C SER A 5 22.65 -12.33 -40.90
N GLY A 6 22.59 -11.52 -39.87
CA GLY A 6 22.46 -10.08 -39.96
C GLY A 6 23.38 -9.35 -38.95
N GLN A 7 24.29 -8.61 -39.53
CA GLN A 7 25.48 -7.98 -38.97
C GLN A 7 25.22 -6.89 -37.88
N SER A 8 26.08 -6.94 -36.87
CA SER A 8 26.36 -5.86 -35.93
C SER A 8 27.27 -4.80 -36.58
N GLN A 9 26.88 -3.53 -36.54
CA GLN A 9 27.79 -2.40 -36.84
C GLN A 9 28.26 -1.77 -35.52
N ILE A 10 29.54 -1.94 -35.25
CA ILE A 10 30.30 -1.22 -34.23
C ILE A 10 30.72 0.13 -34.81
N LEU A 11 30.31 1.22 -34.19
CA LEU A 11 30.86 2.54 -34.50
C LEU A 11 32.08 2.82 -33.61
N GLN A 12 33.25 2.77 -34.26
CA GLN A 12 34.48 3.36 -33.71
C GLN A 12 34.47 4.87 -33.90
N LEU A 13 34.61 5.64 -32.83
CA LEU A 13 34.94 7.06 -32.88
C LEU A 13 36.41 7.24 -32.51
N ALA A 14 37.15 7.70 -33.53
CA ALA A 14 38.57 8.06 -33.44
C ALA A 14 38.76 9.40 -32.73
N PHE A 15 39.72 9.45 -31.83
CA PHE A 15 40.27 10.68 -31.26
C PHE A 15 41.18 11.37 -32.26
N CYS A 16 40.94 12.67 -32.49
CA CYS A 16 41.95 13.55 -33.12
C CYS A 16 42.31 14.67 -32.16
N ASN A 17 43.56 14.70 -31.76
CA ASN A 17 44.26 15.77 -31.07
C ASN A 17 44.47 16.98 -32.01
N SER A 18 44.23 18.22 -31.53
CA SER A 18 45.01 19.36 -32.04
C SER A 18 45.13 20.46 -30.97
N LYS A 19 46.35 20.92 -30.86
CA LYS A 19 46.87 21.92 -29.90
C LYS A 19 46.59 23.35 -30.36
N VAL A 20 46.20 24.22 -29.42
CA VAL A 20 46.68 25.58 -29.01
C VAL A 20 47.04 26.62 -30.10
N PRO A 21 46.91 27.97 -29.92
CA PRO A 21 47.56 28.68 -28.82
C PRO A 21 46.76 29.88 -28.19
N ALA A 22 47.21 30.25 -27.01
CA ALA A 22 46.84 31.43 -26.27
C ALA A 22 47.37 32.75 -26.90
N PHE A 23 46.57 33.81 -26.85
CA PHE A 23 47.03 35.22 -26.79
C PHE A 23 45.92 36.17 -26.35
N GLY A 24 46.26 37.06 -25.43
CA GLY A 24 45.72 38.41 -25.32
C GLY A 24 44.84 38.73 -24.13
N LEU A 25 45.47 39.20 -23.05
CA LEU A 25 44.88 40.07 -22.03
C LEU A 25 44.31 41.33 -22.67
N SER A 26 43.11 41.74 -22.27
CA SER A 26 42.73 43.14 -22.13
C SER A 26 41.62 43.34 -21.12
N LEU A 27 41.96 44.07 -20.14
CA LEU A 27 41.25 44.64 -19.00
C LEU A 27 40.12 45.55 -19.49
N PHE A 28 38.87 45.22 -19.19
CA PHE A 28 37.79 46.19 -19.09
C PHE A 28 36.85 45.74 -17.97
N ALA A 29 37.05 46.34 -16.79
CA ALA A 29 36.09 46.31 -15.70
C ALA A 29 34.88 47.17 -16.10
N LEU A 30 33.81 46.58 -16.54
CA LEU A 30 32.48 47.21 -16.57
C LEU A 30 31.66 46.51 -15.49
N LEU A 31 31.24 47.26 -14.49
CA LEU A 31 30.20 46.89 -13.56
C LEU A 31 28.94 46.49 -14.37
N ALA A 32 28.77 45.24 -14.65
CA ALA A 32 27.49 44.72 -15.07
C ALA A 32 26.63 44.55 -13.79
N ILE A 33 25.78 45.54 -13.57
CA ILE A 33 24.57 45.34 -12.78
C ILE A 33 23.83 44.21 -13.51
N ALA A 34 23.80 43.01 -12.92
CA ALA A 34 23.02 41.88 -13.40
C ALA A 34 21.55 42.25 -13.25
N THR A 35 20.99 42.95 -14.26
CA THR A 35 19.56 42.99 -14.44
C THR A 35 19.14 41.57 -14.77
N THR A 36 18.46 40.92 -13.83
CA THR A 36 17.77 39.64 -14.06
C THR A 36 16.78 39.90 -15.21
N SER A 37 17.09 39.46 -16.43
CA SER A 37 16.13 39.49 -17.52
C SER A 37 14.88 38.71 -17.12
N PRO A 38 13.69 39.29 -17.23
CA PRO A 38 12.46 38.58 -16.94
C PRO A 38 12.37 37.33 -17.80
N ALA A 39 11.72 36.27 -17.29
CA ALA A 39 11.48 35.05 -18.04
C ALA A 39 10.72 35.41 -19.33
N ALA A 40 11.21 34.97 -20.49
CA ALA A 40 10.48 35.20 -21.75
C ALA A 40 9.35 34.16 -21.86
N ILE A 41 8.09 34.62 -21.76
CA ILE A 41 6.91 33.75 -21.89
C ILE A 41 6.36 33.90 -23.30
N ARG A 42 6.12 32.78 -23.98
CA ARG A 42 5.49 32.72 -25.31
C ARG A 42 4.24 31.85 -25.24
N VAL A 43 3.13 32.37 -25.74
CA VAL A 43 1.83 31.70 -25.76
C VAL A 43 1.33 31.57 -27.18
N GLU A 44 0.88 30.38 -27.57
CA GLU A 44 0.19 30.16 -28.85
C GLU A 44 -1.02 29.25 -28.64
N ALA A 45 -2.10 29.48 -29.40
CA ALA A 45 -3.31 28.65 -29.34
C ALA A 45 -3.93 28.53 -30.74
N TYR A 46 -4.51 27.36 -31.00
CA TYR A 46 -5.14 26.99 -32.26
C TYR A 46 -6.54 26.47 -32.04
N ARG A 47 -7.47 26.86 -32.91
CA ARG A 47 -8.87 26.42 -32.89
C ARG A 47 -8.97 24.94 -33.27
N GLY A 48 -9.95 24.25 -32.68
CA GLY A 48 -10.32 22.88 -33.00
C GLY A 48 -11.70 22.53 -32.45
N GLN A 49 -12.30 21.50 -32.99
CA GLN A 49 -13.62 21.01 -32.58
C GLN A 49 -13.48 19.59 -31.97
N PRO A 50 -14.04 19.31 -30.81
CA PRO A 50 -14.75 20.20 -29.86
C PRO A 50 -13.81 21.03 -28.94
N PHE A 51 -12.51 20.83 -29.03
CA PHE A 51 -11.51 21.48 -28.18
C PHE A 51 -10.42 22.11 -29.06
N GLY A 52 -9.99 23.32 -28.70
CA GLY A 52 -8.76 23.93 -29.21
C GLY A 52 -7.55 23.44 -28.39
N VAL A 53 -6.34 23.67 -28.87
CA VAL A 53 -5.08 23.32 -28.21
C VAL A 53 -4.12 24.48 -28.20
N GLY A 54 -3.32 24.61 -27.15
CA GLY A 54 -2.31 25.64 -27.04
C GLY A 54 -1.03 25.18 -26.34
N ARG A 55 -0.02 26.04 -26.40
CA ARG A 55 1.28 25.87 -25.78
C ARG A 55 1.74 27.14 -25.12
N VAL A 56 2.24 27.01 -23.88
CA VAL A 56 2.99 28.06 -23.17
C VAL A 56 4.42 27.59 -23.00
N THR A 57 5.36 28.44 -23.45
CA THR A 57 6.79 28.19 -23.28
C THR A 57 7.39 29.28 -22.40
N ILE A 58 8.05 28.92 -21.33
CA ILE A 58 8.70 29.80 -20.37
C ILE A 58 10.19 29.58 -20.48
N ASP A 59 10.94 30.53 -20.97
CA ASP A 59 12.41 30.49 -21.01
C ASP A 59 12.93 31.13 -19.70
N LEU A 60 13.57 30.36 -18.84
CA LEU A 60 14.08 30.82 -17.56
C LEU A 60 15.50 31.38 -17.73
N PRO A 61 15.92 32.42 -16.96
CA PRO A 61 17.26 32.95 -17.00
C PRO A 61 18.31 31.93 -16.60
N GLN A 62 19.55 32.10 -17.07
CA GLN A 62 20.69 31.31 -16.67
C GLN A 62 20.91 31.46 -15.16
N GLY A 63 21.13 30.36 -14.46
CA GLY A 63 21.30 30.35 -13.00
C GLY A 63 20.00 30.11 -12.21
N ALA A 64 18.85 29.96 -12.86
CA ALA A 64 17.66 29.48 -12.17
C ALA A 64 17.95 28.12 -11.51
N PRO A 65 17.54 27.91 -10.24
CA PRO A 65 17.84 26.68 -9.54
C PRO A 65 17.39 25.47 -10.31
N SER A 66 18.29 24.52 -10.51
CA SER A 66 18.09 23.30 -11.30
C SER A 66 17.18 22.29 -10.61
N THR A 67 16.36 22.72 -9.67
CA THR A 67 15.43 21.85 -8.98
C THR A 67 14.32 21.42 -9.93
N PRO A 68 14.17 20.13 -10.18
CA PRO A 68 13.03 19.68 -10.94
C PRO A 68 11.79 19.88 -10.09
N TRP A 69 10.99 20.86 -10.52
CA TRP A 69 9.65 20.68 -10.72
C TRP A 69 8.86 20.19 -9.61
N SER A 70 8.47 20.94 -8.83
CA SER A 70 7.13 20.85 -8.34
C SER A 70 6.22 21.45 -9.41
N ASP A 71 5.19 20.77 -9.83
CA ASP A 71 4.06 21.30 -10.63
C ASP A 71 3.44 22.53 -9.95
N ASP A 72 3.99 22.95 -8.85
CA ASP A 72 3.56 23.97 -7.90
C ASP A 72 4.10 25.36 -8.26
N ARG A 73 5.30 25.46 -8.85
CA ARG A 73 5.92 26.75 -9.17
C ARG A 73 5.38 27.36 -10.44
N PHE A 74 4.98 26.53 -11.36
CA PHE A 74 4.48 26.94 -12.65
C PHE A 74 3.10 26.34 -12.86
N ALA A 75 2.17 27.14 -13.27
CA ALA A 75 0.85 26.70 -13.68
C ALA A 75 0.27 27.63 -14.71
N ILE A 76 -0.75 27.18 -15.39
CA ILE A 76 -1.59 28.02 -16.23
C ILE A 76 -3.04 27.86 -15.78
N GLU A 77 -3.72 28.98 -15.63
CA GLU A 77 -5.12 29.03 -15.22
C GLU A 77 -5.91 29.91 -16.18
N GLY A 78 -7.08 29.43 -16.59
CA GLY A 78 -8.01 30.22 -17.39
C GLY A 78 -8.68 31.32 -16.55
N GLU A 79 -8.91 32.48 -17.13
CA GLU A 79 -9.70 33.57 -16.52
C GLU A 79 -11.11 33.59 -17.10
N GLN A 80 -12.05 34.23 -16.40
CA GLN A 80 -13.43 34.42 -16.85
C GLN A 80 -14.15 33.10 -17.19
N ASP A 81 -14.07 32.11 -16.28
CA ASP A 81 -14.68 30.78 -16.44
C ASP A 81 -14.15 29.96 -17.64
N ARG A 82 -13.01 30.33 -18.19
CA ARG A 82 -12.34 29.55 -19.25
C ARG A 82 -11.62 28.37 -18.68
N VAL A 83 -12.05 27.18 -19.06
CA VAL A 83 -11.49 25.92 -18.59
C VAL A 83 -10.30 25.53 -19.47
N LEU A 84 -9.16 25.30 -18.81
CA LEU A 84 -7.94 24.81 -19.43
C LEU A 84 -7.61 23.42 -18.84
N TYR A 85 -7.13 22.51 -19.69
CA TYR A 85 -6.62 21.21 -19.29
C TYR A 85 -5.10 21.17 -19.53
N PRO A 86 -4.30 21.66 -18.58
CA PRO A 86 -2.88 21.80 -18.74
C PRO A 86 -2.12 20.49 -18.46
N VAL A 87 -1.03 20.29 -19.19
CA VAL A 87 -0.03 19.27 -18.92
C VAL A 87 1.37 19.84 -19.13
N ILE A 88 2.29 19.52 -18.23
CA ILE A 88 3.70 19.89 -18.34
C ILE A 88 4.45 18.89 -19.22
N GLU A 89 5.29 19.36 -20.13
CA GLU A 89 6.21 18.54 -20.90
C GLU A 89 7.18 17.81 -19.97
N ASN A 90 7.14 16.47 -19.95
CA ASN A 90 8.09 15.65 -19.25
C ASN A 90 9.20 15.24 -20.24
N ALA A 91 10.32 15.96 -20.27
CA ALA A 91 11.44 15.71 -21.19
C ALA A 91 12.60 14.91 -20.52
N PRO A 92 12.44 13.60 -20.26
CA PRO A 92 13.50 12.80 -19.61
C PRO A 92 14.77 12.71 -20.48
N VAL A 93 14.63 12.67 -21.81
CA VAL A 93 15.75 12.58 -22.76
C VAL A 93 16.61 13.84 -22.75
N ARG A 94 15.99 15.03 -22.68
CA ARG A 94 16.74 16.30 -22.55
C ARG A 94 17.50 16.40 -21.24
N ARG A 95 16.97 15.82 -20.14
CA ARG A 95 17.69 15.73 -18.86
C ARG A 95 18.89 14.81 -18.95
N LEU A 96 18.76 13.68 -19.65
CA LEU A 96 19.85 12.72 -19.83
C LEU A 96 20.96 13.31 -20.70
N LEU A 97 20.62 13.95 -21.82
CA LEU A 97 21.58 14.60 -22.72
C LEU A 97 22.33 15.76 -22.06
N ARG A 98 21.67 16.60 -21.26
CA ARG A 98 22.34 17.64 -20.45
C ARG A 98 23.35 17.05 -19.48
N ARG A 99 23.02 15.89 -18.87
CA ARG A 99 23.92 15.24 -17.91
C ARG A 99 25.18 14.65 -18.56
N PHE A 100 25.07 14.25 -19.83
CA PHE A 100 26.20 13.65 -20.56
C PHE A 100 27.02 14.67 -21.39
N LEU A 101 26.42 15.76 -21.82
CA LEU A 101 27.05 16.69 -22.77
C LEU A 101 27.42 18.04 -22.18
N ASP A 102 27.16 18.28 -20.89
CA ASP A 102 27.47 19.52 -20.16
C ASP A 102 27.09 20.83 -20.90
N ILE A 103 25.98 20.79 -21.66
CA ILE A 103 25.53 21.92 -22.49
C ILE A 103 24.70 22.88 -21.64
N GLU A 104 25.18 24.10 -21.45
CA GLU A 104 24.47 25.21 -20.84
C GLU A 104 23.37 25.74 -21.79
N THR A 105 22.26 25.02 -21.88
CA THR A 105 21.07 25.58 -22.57
C THR A 105 20.14 26.25 -21.55
N PRO A 106 19.48 27.35 -21.87
CA PRO A 106 18.52 28.02 -20.99
C PRO A 106 17.44 27.01 -20.55
N TRP A 107 17.01 27.16 -19.31
CA TRP A 107 15.94 26.36 -18.80
C TRP A 107 14.64 26.73 -19.46
N ARG A 108 13.93 25.73 -19.97
CA ARG A 108 12.63 25.91 -20.64
C ARG A 108 11.59 25.02 -19.96
N VAL A 109 10.46 25.62 -19.59
CA VAL A 109 9.25 24.93 -19.14
C VAL A 109 8.22 25.06 -20.25
N THR A 110 7.68 23.93 -20.69
CA THR A 110 6.62 23.91 -21.71
C THR A 110 5.35 23.31 -21.09
N PHE A 111 4.25 24.03 -21.20
CA PHE A 111 2.91 23.53 -20.96
C PHE A 111 2.18 23.38 -22.29
N PHE A 112 1.50 22.27 -22.45
CA PHE A 112 0.46 22.11 -23.43
C PHE A 112 -0.89 22.17 -22.72
N PHE A 113 -1.92 22.68 -23.37
CA PHE A 113 -3.24 22.76 -22.78
C PHE A 113 -4.32 22.61 -23.84
N MET A 114 -5.40 21.88 -23.48
CA MET A 114 -6.64 21.88 -24.24
C MET A 114 -7.58 22.92 -23.66
N PHE A 115 -8.45 23.50 -24.49
CA PHE A 115 -9.47 24.47 -24.10
C PHE A 115 -10.72 24.33 -24.96
N ARG A 116 -11.84 24.84 -24.46
CA ARG A 116 -13.11 24.81 -25.19
C ARG A 116 -13.51 26.18 -25.68
N GLY A 117 -14.10 26.25 -26.90
CA GLY A 117 -14.64 27.47 -27.53
C GLY A 117 -13.61 28.24 -28.35
N ASP A 118 -14.13 29.10 -29.23
CA ASP A 118 -13.33 29.85 -30.22
C ASP A 118 -13.10 31.33 -29.85
N GLU A 119 -13.65 31.76 -28.69
CA GLU A 119 -13.51 33.12 -28.20
C GLU A 119 -12.07 33.42 -27.74
N PRO A 120 -11.70 34.72 -27.60
CA PRO A 120 -10.42 35.08 -27.02
C PRO A 120 -10.16 34.35 -25.71
N LEU A 121 -8.94 33.83 -25.54
CA LEU A 121 -8.54 33.06 -24.39
C LEU A 121 -7.73 33.95 -23.46
N SER A 122 -8.28 34.26 -22.29
CA SER A 122 -7.58 34.96 -21.22
C SER A 122 -7.07 33.93 -20.23
N MET A 123 -5.77 34.03 -19.86
CA MET A 123 -5.14 33.10 -18.91
C MET A 123 -4.07 33.78 -18.08
N THR A 124 -3.86 33.29 -16.87
CA THR A 124 -2.73 33.64 -16.02
C THR A 124 -1.68 32.54 -16.08
N VAL A 125 -0.45 32.92 -16.44
CA VAL A 125 0.72 32.04 -16.35
C VAL A 125 1.41 32.31 -15.03
N HIS A 126 1.29 31.35 -14.11
CA HIS A 126 1.91 31.41 -12.79
C HIS A 126 3.39 31.04 -12.93
N THR A 127 4.22 32.01 -12.65
CA THR A 127 5.68 31.98 -12.52
C THR A 127 6.02 32.65 -11.19
N PRO A 128 7.30 32.81 -10.80
CA PRO A 128 7.66 33.71 -9.70
C PRO A 128 7.06 35.12 -9.78
N SER A 129 6.81 35.59 -11.01
CA SER A 129 6.07 36.83 -11.29
C SER A 129 4.90 36.47 -12.22
N PRO A 130 3.67 36.28 -11.73
CA PRO A 130 2.53 35.92 -12.58
C PRO A 130 2.25 36.92 -13.67
N GLU A 131 2.04 36.42 -14.88
CA GLU A 131 1.72 37.25 -16.05
C GLU A 131 0.40 36.85 -16.69
N ARG A 132 -0.38 37.83 -17.12
CA ARG A 132 -1.67 37.65 -17.80
C ARG A 132 -1.52 37.76 -19.30
N PHE A 133 -2.15 36.84 -20.00
CA PHE A 133 -2.15 36.78 -21.46
C PHE A 133 -3.59 36.72 -21.99
N THR A 134 -3.87 37.49 -23.01
CA THR A 134 -5.10 37.32 -23.82
C THR A 134 -4.68 37.01 -25.23
N ILE A 135 -5.09 35.85 -25.75
CA ILE A 135 -4.72 35.39 -27.10
C ILE A 135 -5.97 35.01 -27.88
N GLN A 136 -5.98 35.40 -29.16
CA GLN A 136 -7.00 34.92 -30.09
C GLN A 136 -6.52 33.59 -30.72
N PRO A 137 -7.24 32.48 -30.53
CA PRO A 137 -6.89 31.23 -31.16
C PRO A 137 -6.87 31.32 -32.68
N ARG A 138 -5.82 30.81 -33.31
CA ARG A 138 -5.60 30.88 -34.77
C ARG A 138 -6.22 29.66 -35.45
N ASP A 139 -6.56 29.79 -36.71
CA ASP A 139 -6.96 28.67 -37.56
C ASP A 139 -5.73 28.15 -38.31
N ASN A 140 -5.22 27.01 -37.94
CA ASN A 140 -4.13 26.31 -38.61
C ASN A 140 -4.23 24.79 -38.33
N PRO A 141 -4.86 23.99 -39.22
CA PRO A 141 -5.11 22.57 -39.01
C PRO A 141 -3.86 21.72 -38.86
N SER A 142 -2.73 22.12 -39.44
CA SER A 142 -1.47 21.35 -39.26
C SER A 142 -0.91 21.57 -37.88
N LYS A 143 -0.79 22.83 -37.44
CA LYS A 143 -0.30 23.14 -36.07
C LYS A 143 -1.21 22.63 -35.00
N TYR A 144 -2.51 22.64 -35.22
CA TYR A 144 -3.48 22.05 -34.33
C TYR A 144 -3.18 20.55 -34.10
N ARG A 145 -3.01 19.78 -35.17
CA ARG A 145 -2.71 18.33 -35.06
C ARG A 145 -1.39 18.07 -34.36
N ASP A 146 -0.33 18.78 -34.72
CA ASP A 146 0.98 18.67 -34.12
C ASP A 146 0.91 18.89 -32.59
N LEU A 147 0.21 19.95 -32.14
CA LEU A 147 0.08 20.28 -30.73
C LEU A 147 -0.86 19.32 -29.97
N VAL A 148 -1.89 18.77 -30.58
CA VAL A 148 -2.72 17.71 -29.96
C VAL A 148 -1.88 16.47 -29.73
N ASP A 149 -1.00 16.09 -30.66
CA ASP A 149 -0.08 14.98 -30.50
C ASP A 149 0.91 15.26 -29.36
N GLU A 150 1.53 16.43 -29.31
CA GLU A 150 2.44 16.83 -28.25
C GLU A 150 1.74 16.86 -26.87
N TRP A 151 0.51 17.36 -26.80
CA TRP A 151 -0.30 17.37 -25.59
C TRP A 151 -0.62 15.94 -25.12
N TRP A 152 -0.99 15.06 -26.06
CA TRP A 152 -1.28 13.66 -25.75
C TRP A 152 -0.05 12.91 -25.26
N ASP A 153 1.10 13.11 -25.92
CA ASP A 153 2.37 12.52 -25.50
C ASP A 153 2.79 12.99 -24.10
N ALA A 154 2.61 14.26 -23.80
CA ALA A 154 2.86 14.80 -22.46
C ALA A 154 1.90 14.21 -21.40
N THR A 155 0.60 14.09 -21.75
CA THR A 155 -0.43 13.49 -20.88
C THR A 155 -0.13 12.03 -20.59
N THR A 156 0.22 11.24 -21.60
CA THR A 156 0.56 9.82 -21.46
C THR A 156 1.85 9.61 -20.68
N SER A 157 2.86 10.47 -20.90
CA SER A 157 4.09 10.46 -20.11
C SER A 157 3.85 10.79 -18.65
N ARG A 158 2.98 11.76 -18.35
CA ARG A 158 2.54 12.07 -16.99
C ARG A 158 1.83 10.88 -16.36
N TYR A 159 0.83 10.31 -17.04
CA TYR A 159 0.09 9.13 -16.58
C TYR A 159 1.04 7.99 -16.19
N GLN A 160 1.96 7.61 -17.08
CA GLN A 160 2.94 6.55 -16.80
C GLN A 160 3.87 6.89 -15.64
N SER A 161 4.30 8.16 -15.52
CA SER A 161 5.15 8.62 -14.43
C SER A 161 4.46 8.51 -13.07
N VAL A 162 3.20 8.94 -12.98
CA VAL A 162 2.39 8.90 -11.76
C VAL A 162 2.03 7.47 -11.41
N TYR A 163 1.68 6.64 -12.38
CA TYR A 163 1.35 5.23 -12.18
C TYR A 163 2.50 4.43 -11.55
N ARG A 164 3.74 4.85 -11.77
CA ARG A 164 4.94 4.25 -11.14
C ARG A 164 5.12 4.63 -9.67
N GLN A 165 4.40 5.63 -9.16
CA GLN A 165 4.50 6.07 -7.77
C GLN A 165 3.57 5.23 -6.91
N ALA A 166 4.13 4.34 -6.08
CA ALA A 166 3.37 3.36 -5.31
C ALA A 166 2.31 3.98 -4.38
N GLU A 167 2.62 5.16 -3.81
CA GLU A 167 1.78 5.83 -2.83
C GLU A 167 0.77 6.82 -3.45
N TYR A 168 0.78 6.99 -4.77
CA TYR A 168 -0.10 7.95 -5.43
C TYR A 168 -1.41 7.26 -5.87
N PRO A 169 -2.59 7.73 -5.41
CA PRO A 169 -3.87 7.20 -5.87
C PRO A 169 -4.10 7.58 -7.33
N VAL A 170 -4.14 6.61 -8.25
CA VAL A 170 -4.21 6.88 -9.71
C VAL A 170 -5.63 7.06 -10.26
N VAL A 171 -6.64 7.19 -9.38
CA VAL A 171 -8.07 7.22 -9.74
C VAL A 171 -8.38 8.38 -10.70
N VAL A 172 -7.89 9.58 -10.39
CA VAL A 172 -8.12 10.79 -11.22
C VAL A 172 -7.43 10.65 -12.57
N GLU A 173 -6.18 10.22 -12.57
CA GLU A 173 -5.40 10.05 -13.80
C GLU A 173 -5.97 8.96 -14.72
N ASN A 174 -6.48 7.87 -14.15
CA ASN A 174 -7.20 6.85 -14.91
C ASN A 174 -8.42 7.44 -15.60
N PHE A 175 -9.24 8.18 -14.85
CA PHE A 175 -10.46 8.80 -15.40
C PHE A 175 -10.13 9.85 -16.46
N VAL A 176 -9.24 10.79 -16.17
CA VAL A 176 -8.88 11.88 -17.09
C VAL A 176 -8.26 11.33 -18.38
N THR A 177 -7.27 10.42 -18.26
CA THR A 177 -6.60 9.84 -19.42
C THR A 177 -7.55 9.02 -20.29
N ALA A 178 -8.41 8.20 -19.68
CA ALA A 178 -9.41 7.41 -20.42
C ALA A 178 -10.46 8.30 -21.12
N THR A 179 -10.89 9.39 -20.48
CA THR A 179 -11.83 10.34 -21.06
C THR A 179 -11.22 11.05 -22.28
N TRP A 180 -9.98 11.51 -22.18
CA TRP A 180 -9.29 12.13 -23.31
C TRP A 180 -8.94 11.14 -24.42
N ALA A 181 -8.60 9.89 -24.07
CA ALA A 181 -8.40 8.83 -25.05
C ALA A 181 -9.64 8.62 -25.92
N ARG A 182 -10.84 8.58 -25.31
CA ARG A 182 -12.11 8.49 -26.05
C ARG A 182 -12.35 9.71 -26.93
N ARG A 183 -12.24 10.93 -26.38
CA ARG A 183 -12.51 12.18 -27.09
C ARG A 183 -11.59 12.42 -28.28
N LEU A 184 -10.35 11.96 -28.18
CA LEU A 184 -9.35 12.09 -29.25
C LEU A 184 -9.25 10.85 -30.14
N ALA A 185 -10.08 9.82 -29.90
CA ALA A 185 -10.02 8.51 -30.56
C ALA A 185 -8.59 7.91 -30.54
N ARG A 186 -7.94 7.99 -29.34
CA ARG A 186 -6.59 7.46 -29.07
C ARG A 186 -6.66 6.25 -28.16
N GLU A 187 -5.61 5.43 -28.21
CA GLU A 187 -5.46 4.35 -27.24
C GLU A 187 -4.92 4.88 -25.91
N MET A 188 -5.51 4.45 -24.82
CA MET A 188 -4.96 4.71 -23.48
C MET A 188 -3.67 3.90 -23.31
N PRO A 189 -2.55 4.51 -22.90
CA PRO A 189 -1.28 3.80 -22.75
C PRO A 189 -1.38 2.72 -21.68
N GLU A 190 -0.72 1.59 -21.93
CA GLU A 190 -0.52 0.60 -20.87
C GLU A 190 0.41 1.19 -19.80
N PRO A 191 0.16 0.91 -18.51
CA PRO A 191 1.09 1.25 -17.46
C PRO A 191 2.41 0.54 -17.75
N GLY A 192 3.51 1.31 -17.89
CA GLY A 192 4.80 0.74 -18.29
C GLY A 192 5.33 -0.31 -17.34
N THR A 193 5.80 -1.44 -17.87
CA THR A 193 6.43 -2.52 -17.13
C THR A 193 7.82 -2.10 -16.66
N PHE A 194 7.99 -1.84 -15.37
CA PHE A 194 9.31 -1.67 -14.77
C PHE A 194 9.55 -2.72 -13.69
N LEU A 195 10.65 -3.43 -13.79
CA LEU A 195 11.03 -4.71 -13.14
C LEU A 195 10.95 -4.77 -11.60
N LEU A 196 10.50 -3.76 -10.89
CA LEU A 196 10.59 -3.71 -9.42
C LEU A 196 9.38 -3.12 -8.68
N ARG A 197 8.16 -3.05 -9.27
CA ARG A 197 7.04 -2.43 -8.55
C ARG A 197 5.69 -3.14 -8.63
N ASN A 198 5.14 -3.36 -7.44
CA ASN A 198 3.95 -4.17 -7.12
C ASN A 198 2.61 -3.75 -7.77
N ARG A 199 2.49 -2.58 -8.41
CA ARG A 199 1.23 -2.17 -9.05
C ARG A 199 0.92 -2.91 -10.36
N GLU A 200 1.94 -3.45 -11.02
CA GLU A 200 1.75 -4.23 -12.25
C GLU A 200 1.27 -5.66 -11.96
N THR A 201 1.22 -6.04 -10.70
CA THR A 201 0.83 -7.38 -10.27
C THR A 201 -0.67 -7.55 -10.04
N GLY A 202 -1.51 -6.63 -10.54
CA GLY A 202 -2.98 -6.82 -10.55
C GLY A 202 -3.43 -8.09 -11.26
N GLY A 203 -2.59 -8.63 -12.15
CA GLY A 203 -2.76 -9.93 -12.78
C GLY A 203 -2.30 -11.11 -11.96
N THR A 204 -1.54 -10.94 -10.85
CA THR A 204 -1.13 -12.07 -10.02
C THR A 204 -2.31 -12.71 -9.31
N TRP A 205 -2.22 -14.02 -9.12
CA TRP A 205 -3.28 -14.76 -8.44
C TRP A 205 -3.55 -14.24 -7.02
N ILE A 206 -2.52 -13.82 -6.28
CA ILE A 206 -2.68 -13.27 -4.93
C ILE A 206 -3.50 -11.98 -4.97
N ALA A 207 -3.15 -11.03 -5.85
CA ALA A 207 -3.87 -9.78 -5.97
C ALA A 207 -5.35 -9.99 -6.38
N GLN A 208 -5.58 -10.93 -7.30
CA GLN A 208 -6.93 -11.28 -7.72
C GLN A 208 -7.72 -11.98 -6.62
N LEU A 209 -7.09 -12.89 -5.87
CA LEU A 209 -7.75 -13.66 -4.82
C LEU A 209 -8.12 -12.78 -3.61
N THR A 210 -7.25 -11.85 -3.25
CA THR A 210 -7.42 -10.96 -2.10
C THR A 210 -8.09 -9.63 -2.43
N ALA A 211 -8.45 -9.39 -3.71
CA ALA A 211 -8.92 -8.10 -4.20
C ALA A 211 -7.99 -6.93 -3.81
N ALA A 212 -6.68 -7.15 -3.92
CA ALA A 212 -5.69 -6.12 -3.61
C ALA A 212 -5.89 -4.87 -4.47
N GLU A 213 -5.40 -3.72 -4.00
CA GLU A 213 -5.57 -2.42 -4.69
C GLU A 213 -5.12 -2.46 -6.16
N ALA A 214 -4.07 -3.22 -6.46
CA ALA A 214 -3.61 -3.42 -7.83
C ALA A 214 -4.68 -4.05 -8.74
N TYR A 215 -5.43 -5.03 -8.21
CA TYR A 215 -6.54 -5.65 -8.96
C TYR A 215 -7.74 -4.71 -9.09
N GLN A 216 -8.11 -3.99 -8.03
CA GLN A 216 -9.16 -2.97 -8.07
C GLN A 216 -8.87 -1.90 -9.13
N THR A 217 -7.62 -1.41 -9.17
CA THR A 217 -7.16 -0.43 -10.16
C THR A 217 -7.24 -0.98 -11.59
N ALA A 218 -6.93 -2.26 -11.79
CA ALA A 218 -7.05 -2.91 -13.10
C ALA A 218 -8.51 -3.03 -13.55
N VAL A 219 -9.42 -3.41 -12.64
CA VAL A 219 -10.87 -3.49 -12.92
C VAL A 219 -11.44 -2.10 -13.25
N GLU A 220 -11.06 -1.06 -12.51
CA GLU A 220 -11.47 0.33 -12.77
C GLU A 220 -10.97 0.82 -14.12
N ARG A 221 -9.73 0.51 -14.49
CA ARG A 221 -9.19 0.82 -15.80
C ARG A 221 -9.95 0.12 -16.93
N ASP A 222 -10.27 -1.17 -16.78
CA ASP A 222 -11.07 -1.92 -17.76
C ASP A 222 -12.48 -1.35 -17.89
N LEU A 223 -13.08 -0.87 -16.81
CA LEU A 223 -14.34 -0.15 -16.82
C LEU A 223 -14.26 1.13 -17.67
N LEU A 224 -13.29 1.98 -17.38
CA LEU A 224 -13.10 3.24 -18.09
C LEU A 224 -12.78 3.06 -19.58
N LEU A 225 -12.17 1.96 -19.95
CA LEU A 225 -11.91 1.57 -21.33
C LEU A 225 -13.13 0.95 -22.03
N GLY A 226 -14.25 0.78 -21.32
CA GLY A 226 -15.47 0.15 -21.87
C GLY A 226 -15.33 -1.35 -22.15
N ARG A 227 -14.33 -2.02 -21.55
CA ARG A 227 -14.07 -3.46 -21.74
C ARG A 227 -15.14 -4.36 -21.13
N PHE A 228 -15.98 -3.83 -20.24
CA PHE A 228 -17.16 -4.55 -19.75
C PHE A 228 -18.31 -4.61 -20.77
N GLY A 229 -18.29 -3.72 -21.78
CA GLY A 229 -19.29 -3.68 -22.84
C GLY A 229 -20.70 -3.30 -22.37
N VAL A 230 -21.67 -3.43 -23.27
CA VAL A 230 -23.08 -3.28 -22.94
C VAL A 230 -23.53 -4.53 -22.16
N ALA A 231 -24.37 -4.34 -21.16
CA ALA A 231 -24.87 -5.45 -20.34
C ALA A 231 -25.58 -6.49 -21.22
N GLN A 232 -25.11 -7.71 -21.12
CA GLN A 232 -25.79 -8.88 -21.71
C GLN A 232 -26.61 -9.57 -20.64
N GLU A 233 -27.67 -10.24 -21.04
CA GLU A 233 -28.48 -11.01 -20.11
C GLU A 233 -27.64 -12.15 -19.49
N ALA A 234 -27.73 -12.29 -18.18
CA ALA A 234 -27.08 -13.38 -17.44
C ALA A 234 -27.93 -14.67 -17.65
N ASN A 235 -27.55 -15.46 -18.61
CA ASN A 235 -28.30 -16.67 -19.01
C ASN A 235 -27.49 -17.97 -18.88
N LEU A 236 -26.21 -17.90 -18.63
CA LEU A 236 -25.35 -19.06 -18.46
C LEU A 236 -25.35 -19.54 -17.01
N PRO A 237 -25.32 -20.86 -16.76
CA PRO A 237 -25.13 -21.39 -15.42
C PRO A 237 -23.71 -21.10 -14.93
N LEU A 238 -23.53 -21.09 -13.60
CA LEU A 238 -22.21 -21.00 -13.01
C LEU A 238 -21.34 -22.18 -13.43
N PRO A 239 -20.04 -21.96 -13.70
CA PRO A 239 -19.08 -23.04 -13.92
C PRO A 239 -18.95 -23.94 -12.68
N ALA A 240 -18.55 -25.18 -12.89
CA ALA A 240 -18.28 -26.10 -11.78
C ALA A 240 -17.11 -25.62 -10.90
N THR A 241 -17.22 -25.84 -9.61
CA THR A 241 -16.25 -25.43 -8.58
C THR A 241 -15.06 -26.37 -8.42
N ASP A 242 -14.87 -27.35 -9.29
CA ASP A 242 -13.81 -28.33 -9.12
C ASP A 242 -12.42 -27.72 -9.38
N PHE A 243 -11.66 -27.48 -8.29
CA PHE A 243 -10.27 -27.00 -8.30
C PHE A 243 -9.27 -28.15 -8.38
N ARG A 244 -9.64 -29.31 -8.86
CA ARG A 244 -8.74 -30.43 -9.05
C ARG A 244 -8.01 -30.30 -10.39
N PRO A 245 -6.69 -30.03 -10.39
CA PRO A 245 -5.92 -30.21 -11.62
C PRO A 245 -6.06 -31.66 -12.05
N ALA A 246 -6.37 -31.87 -13.31
CA ALA A 246 -6.65 -33.20 -13.89
C ALA A 246 -5.52 -34.25 -13.67
N ASN A 247 -4.33 -33.81 -13.25
CA ASN A 247 -3.13 -34.64 -13.17
C ASN A 247 -2.55 -34.81 -11.74
N ILE A 248 -3.15 -34.27 -10.69
CA ILE A 248 -2.65 -34.43 -9.32
C ILE A 248 -3.48 -35.50 -8.62
N LYS A 249 -2.83 -36.63 -8.27
CA LYS A 249 -3.46 -37.65 -7.41
C LYS A 249 -3.82 -37.02 -6.07
N GLN A 250 -5.11 -37.05 -5.71
CA GLN A 250 -5.54 -36.69 -4.37
C GLN A 250 -4.83 -37.60 -3.36
N ARG A 251 -4.13 -37.04 -2.38
CA ARG A 251 -3.86 -37.77 -1.14
C ARG A 251 -5.19 -37.93 -0.40
N THR A 252 -5.53 -39.16 -0.13
CA THR A 252 -6.66 -39.48 0.77
C THR A 252 -6.28 -39.11 2.21
N ALA A 253 -7.25 -39.02 3.10
CA ALA A 253 -6.99 -38.81 4.54
C ALA A 253 -5.97 -39.82 5.12
N ASP A 254 -5.92 -41.01 4.54
CA ASP A 254 -5.00 -42.10 4.92
C ASP A 254 -3.55 -41.87 4.45
N GLU A 255 -3.33 -40.96 3.47
CA GLU A 255 -2.00 -40.59 2.96
C GLU A 255 -1.43 -39.34 3.67
N LEU A 256 -2.19 -38.70 4.55
CA LEU A 256 -1.65 -37.69 5.45
C LEU A 256 -0.75 -38.37 6.49
N PRO A 257 0.40 -37.77 6.86
CA PRO A 257 1.26 -38.35 7.89
C PRO A 257 0.44 -38.67 9.12
N ALA A 258 0.45 -39.95 9.51
CA ALA A 258 -0.27 -40.39 10.72
C ALA A 258 0.19 -39.54 11.90
N PRO A 259 -0.72 -39.07 12.73
CA PRO A 259 -0.35 -38.27 13.90
C PRO A 259 0.55 -39.14 14.81
N ASN A 260 1.79 -38.70 15.01
CA ASN A 260 2.75 -39.37 15.89
C ASN A 260 2.35 -39.32 17.36
N ARG A 261 1.23 -38.68 17.69
CA ARG A 261 0.75 -38.49 19.05
C ARG A 261 -0.47 -39.40 19.32
N GLN A 262 -0.36 -40.28 20.28
CA GLN A 262 -1.51 -41.01 20.84
C GLN A 262 -1.62 -40.65 22.33
N PRO A 263 -2.76 -40.14 22.80
CA PRO A 263 -4.06 -39.94 22.12
C PRO A 263 -4.06 -38.77 21.13
N PRO A 264 -5.13 -38.63 20.29
CA PRO A 264 -5.29 -37.48 19.38
C PRO A 264 -5.11 -36.18 20.15
N ALA A 265 -4.46 -35.18 19.50
CA ALA A 265 -4.28 -33.89 20.16
C ALA A 265 -5.65 -33.26 20.49
N PRO A 266 -5.81 -32.67 21.68
CA PRO A 266 -7.02 -31.96 22.02
C PRO A 266 -7.28 -30.80 21.03
N ILE A 267 -8.55 -30.65 20.62
CA ILE A 267 -9.01 -29.57 19.76
C ILE A 267 -9.82 -28.59 20.60
N GLU A 268 -9.59 -27.29 20.40
CA GLU A 268 -10.37 -26.27 21.09
C GLU A 268 -11.87 -26.34 20.73
N PRO A 269 -12.77 -26.26 21.70
CA PRO A 269 -14.21 -26.37 21.45
C PRO A 269 -14.76 -25.29 20.52
N ILE A 270 -14.17 -24.07 20.53
CA ILE A 270 -14.59 -22.96 19.67
C ILE A 270 -14.45 -23.28 18.16
N ALA A 271 -13.48 -24.12 17.76
CA ALA A 271 -13.30 -24.55 16.37
C ALA A 271 -14.48 -25.40 15.85
N GLY A 272 -15.26 -26.02 16.75
CA GLY A 272 -16.50 -26.73 16.40
C GLY A 272 -17.63 -25.82 15.92
N ARG A 273 -17.51 -24.51 16.16
CA ARG A 273 -18.46 -23.47 15.71
C ARG A 273 -17.96 -22.68 14.51
N VAL A 274 -16.80 -23.01 13.97
CA VAL A 274 -16.19 -22.33 12.82
C VAL A 274 -16.44 -23.14 11.56
N PRO A 275 -17.03 -22.53 10.50
CA PRO A 275 -17.13 -23.19 9.20
C PRO A 275 -15.76 -23.52 8.60
N GLN A 276 -15.64 -24.68 7.95
CA GLN A 276 -14.36 -25.12 7.38
C GLN A 276 -13.81 -24.21 6.29
N GLU A 277 -14.68 -23.46 5.60
CA GLU A 277 -14.34 -22.49 4.56
C GLU A 277 -14.02 -21.09 5.09
N CYS A 278 -13.91 -20.91 6.42
CA CYS A 278 -13.50 -19.65 7.03
C CYS A 278 -11.99 -19.60 7.26
N PHE A 279 -11.43 -18.37 7.23
CA PHE A 279 -10.22 -18.14 7.98
C PHE A 279 -10.55 -18.16 9.48
N TYR A 280 -9.61 -18.64 10.26
CA TYR A 280 -9.77 -18.80 11.71
C TYR A 280 -8.57 -18.21 12.44
N MET A 281 -8.78 -17.09 13.16
CA MET A 281 -7.77 -16.43 13.98
C MET A 281 -8.20 -16.52 15.45
N ARG A 282 -7.60 -17.41 16.18
CA ARG A 282 -7.88 -17.66 17.60
C ARG A 282 -6.88 -16.97 18.50
N PHE A 283 -7.34 -16.46 19.64
CA PHE A 283 -6.53 -15.79 20.65
C PHE A 283 -6.36 -16.61 21.95
N GLY A 284 -7.10 -17.68 22.14
CA GLY A 284 -7.03 -18.56 23.32
C GLY A 284 -7.63 -17.95 24.59
N ASN A 285 -7.56 -16.62 24.74
CA ASN A 285 -8.18 -15.90 25.86
C ASN A 285 -8.43 -14.44 25.47
N PHE A 286 -9.23 -13.75 26.28
CA PHE A 286 -9.60 -12.36 25.98
C PHE A 286 -8.45 -11.36 26.13
N THR A 287 -7.47 -11.63 27.00
CA THR A 287 -6.30 -10.76 27.19
C THR A 287 -5.43 -10.70 25.93
N ASN A 288 -5.21 -11.84 25.27
CA ASN A 288 -4.49 -11.91 24.00
C ASN A 288 -5.22 -11.13 22.90
N TYR A 289 -6.55 -11.26 22.85
CA TYR A 289 -7.37 -10.47 21.92
C TYR A 289 -7.24 -8.96 22.16
N LEU A 290 -7.28 -8.52 23.42
CA LEU A 290 -7.09 -7.11 23.79
C LEU A 290 -5.71 -6.61 23.39
N TRP A 291 -4.66 -7.40 23.67
CA TRP A 291 -3.30 -7.06 23.28
C TRP A 291 -3.19 -6.86 21.76
N PHE A 292 -3.66 -7.84 20.97
CA PHE A 292 -3.61 -7.74 19.51
C PHE A 292 -4.37 -6.52 18.98
N ARG A 293 -5.53 -6.27 19.53
CA ARG A 293 -6.35 -5.14 19.14
C ARG A 293 -5.69 -3.79 19.45
N ASP A 294 -5.06 -3.65 20.61
CA ASP A 294 -4.37 -2.43 21.00
C ASP A 294 -3.07 -2.26 20.20
N PHE A 295 -2.40 -3.36 19.90
CA PHE A 295 -1.26 -3.38 18.98
C PHE A 295 -1.68 -2.89 17.58
N MET A 296 -2.77 -3.40 17.03
CA MET A 296 -3.31 -2.91 15.75
C MET A 296 -3.71 -1.43 15.80
N ARG A 297 -4.25 -0.96 16.92
CA ARG A 297 -4.62 0.46 17.08
C ARG A 297 -3.43 1.39 16.98
N LYS A 298 -2.31 1.03 17.56
CA LYS A 298 -1.06 1.80 17.49
C LYS A 298 -0.63 2.06 16.04
N TRP A 299 -0.91 1.12 15.14
CA TRP A 299 -0.52 1.15 13.74
C TRP A 299 -1.72 1.45 12.80
N GLN A 300 -2.72 2.19 13.28
CA GLN A 300 -3.90 2.63 12.50
C GLN A 300 -4.68 1.48 11.84
N GLY A 301 -4.60 0.27 12.42
CA GLY A 301 -5.30 -0.91 11.90
C GLY A 301 -4.60 -1.63 10.75
N ASP A 302 -3.39 -1.22 10.39
CA ASP A 302 -2.57 -1.86 9.37
C ASP A 302 -1.14 -2.13 9.88
N LEU A 303 -0.73 -3.41 9.86
CA LEU A 303 0.62 -3.83 10.24
C LEU A 303 1.68 -3.33 9.24
N GLY A 304 1.30 -3.06 8.00
CA GLY A 304 2.18 -2.45 7.01
C GLY A 304 2.76 -1.13 7.49
N ASN A 305 1.99 -0.35 8.26
CA ASN A 305 2.42 0.93 8.84
C ASN A 305 3.56 0.81 9.88
N MET A 306 3.85 -0.39 10.39
CA MET A 306 5.02 -0.62 11.24
C MET A 306 6.34 -0.40 10.48
N ILE A 307 6.33 -0.66 9.18
CA ILE A 307 7.52 -0.62 8.31
C ILE A 307 7.36 0.47 7.25
N ILE A 308 6.18 0.56 6.64
CA ILE A 308 5.89 1.40 5.48
C ILE A 308 4.73 2.31 5.83
N LEU A 309 5.00 3.61 5.93
CA LEU A 309 3.97 4.60 6.18
C LEU A 309 3.19 4.88 4.89
N GLU A 310 1.88 4.75 4.93
CA GLU A 310 0.98 5.03 3.81
C GLU A 310 0.48 6.47 3.83
N SER A 311 0.11 7.00 2.65
CA SER A 311 -0.44 8.35 2.50
C SER A 311 -1.96 8.43 2.72
N VAL A 312 -2.64 7.28 2.75
CA VAL A 312 -4.09 7.17 2.95
C VAL A 312 -4.39 6.16 4.05
N SER A 313 -5.09 6.60 5.08
CA SER A 313 -5.61 5.72 6.13
C SER A 313 -7.05 5.34 5.83
N HIS A 314 -7.34 4.07 5.72
CA HIS A 314 -8.71 3.55 5.54
C HIS A 314 -9.42 3.27 6.85
N ASP A 315 -8.71 3.31 7.97
CA ASP A 315 -9.19 3.05 9.34
C ASP A 315 -10.12 1.82 9.43
N ASN A 316 -9.68 0.74 8.80
CA ASN A 316 -10.46 -0.49 8.65
C ASN A 316 -10.96 -1.05 10.01
N ARG A 317 -10.16 -0.86 11.07
CA ARG A 317 -10.49 -1.33 12.40
C ARG A 317 -11.65 -0.57 13.03
N GLU A 318 -11.61 0.76 13.04
CA GLU A 318 -12.66 1.60 13.62
C GLU A 318 -13.97 1.41 12.85
N ARG A 319 -13.86 1.32 11.53
CA ARG A 319 -14.97 1.02 10.63
C ARG A 319 -15.61 -0.33 10.96
N LEU A 320 -14.82 -1.40 11.15
CA LEU A 320 -15.34 -2.70 11.53
C LEU A 320 -16.02 -2.68 12.91
N GLN A 321 -15.42 -2.03 13.91
CA GLN A 321 -16.01 -1.91 15.24
C GLN A 321 -17.34 -1.14 15.20
N GLN A 322 -17.40 -0.06 14.44
CA GLN A 322 -18.63 0.69 14.19
C GLN A 322 -19.70 -0.20 13.54
N GLN A 323 -19.33 -0.88 12.45
CA GLN A 323 -20.26 -1.73 11.69
C GLN A 323 -20.85 -2.85 12.54
N LEU A 324 -20.05 -3.44 13.42
CA LEU A 324 -20.50 -4.51 14.33
C LEU A 324 -21.22 -3.98 15.58
N ALA A 325 -21.24 -2.68 15.82
CA ALA A 325 -21.73 -2.08 17.07
C ALA A 325 -21.07 -2.66 18.33
N LEU A 326 -19.80 -3.04 18.20
CA LEU A 326 -19.01 -3.57 19.33
C LEU A 326 -18.20 -2.45 19.94
N ARG A 327 -18.70 -1.92 21.07
CA ARG A 327 -17.98 -0.96 21.87
C ARG A 327 -17.23 -1.63 23.01
N GLU A 328 -16.03 -1.19 23.22
CA GLU A 328 -15.27 -1.56 24.38
C GLU A 328 -15.49 -0.53 25.48
N SER A 329 -16.02 -0.98 26.59
CA SER A 329 -16.02 -0.23 27.84
C SER A 329 -14.77 -0.59 28.66
N GLN A 330 -14.31 0.33 29.52
CA GLN A 330 -13.25 0.00 30.49
C GLN A 330 -13.64 -1.19 31.38
N ILE A 331 -14.94 -1.30 31.70
CA ILE A 331 -15.49 -2.45 32.44
C ILE A 331 -15.29 -3.75 31.65
N ALA A 332 -15.53 -3.75 30.34
CA ALA A 332 -15.30 -4.91 29.50
C ALA A 332 -13.82 -5.35 29.48
N ARG A 333 -12.88 -4.43 29.58
CA ARG A 333 -11.45 -4.75 29.71
C ARG A 333 -11.12 -5.49 31.00
N VAL A 334 -11.68 -5.03 32.11
CA VAL A 334 -11.41 -5.61 33.42
C VAL A 334 -12.16 -6.94 33.61
N MET A 335 -13.45 -6.97 33.24
CA MET A 335 -14.31 -8.13 33.45
C MET A 335 -14.22 -9.19 32.36
N GLY A 336 -13.81 -8.81 31.14
CA GLY A 336 -13.76 -9.69 29.99
C GLY A 336 -13.00 -11.00 30.24
N PRO A 337 -11.78 -10.98 30.82
CA PRO A 337 -11.03 -12.20 31.13
C PRO A 337 -11.74 -13.17 32.07
N THR A 338 -12.64 -12.67 32.92
CA THR A 338 -13.45 -13.49 33.86
C THR A 338 -14.70 -14.05 33.21
N VAL A 339 -15.21 -13.41 32.15
CA VAL A 339 -16.51 -13.72 31.51
C VAL A 339 -16.31 -14.54 30.24
N ILE A 340 -15.17 -14.39 29.55
CA ILE A 340 -14.87 -14.99 28.26
C ILE A 340 -13.78 -16.06 28.43
N ASN A 341 -14.02 -17.25 27.89
CA ASN A 341 -13.08 -18.35 27.88
C ASN A 341 -12.13 -18.30 26.68
N ASP A 342 -12.69 -18.10 25.48
CA ASP A 342 -11.94 -18.08 24.23
C ASP A 342 -12.55 -17.07 23.27
N VAL A 343 -11.73 -16.53 22.35
CA VAL A 343 -12.14 -15.56 21.31
C VAL A 343 -11.49 -15.92 20.00
N ALA A 344 -12.27 -15.88 18.94
CA ALA A 344 -11.76 -15.99 17.57
C ALA A 344 -12.38 -14.93 16.66
N VAL A 345 -11.58 -14.43 15.71
CA VAL A 345 -12.05 -13.70 14.54
C VAL A 345 -12.14 -14.68 13.39
N ILE A 346 -13.30 -14.76 12.76
CA ILE A 346 -13.57 -15.69 11.67
C ILE A 346 -14.17 -14.96 10.47
N GLY A 347 -13.98 -15.48 9.28
CA GLY A 347 -14.58 -14.87 8.09
C GLY A 347 -14.44 -15.72 6.85
N LEU A 348 -15.36 -15.49 5.91
CA LEU A 348 -15.38 -16.11 4.59
C LEU A 348 -14.49 -15.36 3.60
N ASP A 349 -14.11 -14.12 3.92
CA ASP A 349 -13.15 -13.33 3.17
C ASP A 349 -12.43 -12.33 4.07
N ALA A 350 -11.33 -11.74 3.57
CA ALA A 350 -10.54 -10.72 4.27
C ALA A 350 -10.65 -9.33 3.62
N TYR A 351 -11.68 -9.09 2.80
CA TYR A 351 -11.87 -7.82 2.09
C TYR A 351 -12.41 -6.72 3.02
N MET A 352 -11.62 -6.33 4.01
CA MET A 352 -12.02 -5.45 5.12
C MET A 352 -12.38 -4.03 4.69
N ARG A 353 -11.80 -3.55 3.60
CA ARG A 353 -11.92 -2.15 3.15
C ARG A 353 -13.36 -1.73 2.86
N ASP A 354 -14.14 -2.62 2.25
CA ASP A 354 -15.48 -2.29 1.79
C ASP A 354 -16.57 -3.26 2.27
N GLY A 355 -16.25 -4.14 3.22
CA GLY A 355 -17.25 -4.99 3.80
C GLY A 355 -16.98 -6.49 3.71
N ALA A 356 -16.02 -6.97 4.48
CA ALA A 356 -15.72 -8.38 4.60
C ALA A 356 -16.87 -9.18 5.24
N ALA A 357 -17.03 -10.44 4.82
CA ALA A 357 -17.89 -11.42 5.48
C ALA A 357 -17.18 -11.98 6.71
N MET A 358 -17.15 -11.23 7.80
CA MET A 358 -16.42 -11.61 9.01
C MET A 358 -17.21 -11.34 10.30
N GLY A 359 -16.75 -11.95 11.39
CA GLY A 359 -17.34 -11.78 12.71
C GLY A 359 -16.37 -12.13 13.83
N ILE A 360 -16.77 -11.80 15.06
CA ILE A 360 -16.07 -12.15 16.27
C ILE A 360 -16.89 -13.21 17.00
N LEU A 361 -16.28 -14.37 17.20
CA LEU A 361 -16.87 -15.50 17.88
C LEU A 361 -16.30 -15.59 19.31
N PHE A 362 -17.17 -15.65 20.29
CA PHE A 362 -16.84 -15.77 21.69
C PHE A 362 -17.31 -17.12 22.24
N HIS A 363 -16.47 -17.77 23.02
CA HIS A 363 -16.84 -18.85 23.93
C HIS A 363 -16.89 -18.29 25.34
N ALA A 364 -18.07 -18.19 25.91
CA ALA A 364 -18.30 -17.52 27.19
C ALA A 364 -18.13 -18.47 28.37
N LYS A 365 -17.55 -17.96 29.47
CA LYS A 365 -17.66 -18.58 30.82
C LYS A 365 -19.01 -18.20 31.44
N ASN A 366 -19.53 -17.01 31.10
CA ASN A 366 -20.82 -16.53 31.56
C ASN A 366 -21.53 -15.80 30.42
N ILE A 367 -22.35 -16.54 29.68
CA ILE A 367 -23.07 -16.04 28.50
C ILE A 367 -24.02 -14.89 28.87
N GLY A 368 -24.67 -14.92 30.05
CA GLY A 368 -25.61 -13.92 30.49
C GLY A 368 -24.95 -12.55 30.71
N LEU A 369 -23.74 -12.50 31.30
CA LEU A 369 -22.99 -11.26 31.48
C LEU A 369 -22.43 -10.75 30.14
N LEU A 370 -21.92 -11.63 29.30
CA LEU A 370 -21.42 -11.26 27.98
C LEU A 370 -22.52 -10.69 27.09
N SER A 371 -23.68 -11.34 27.05
CA SER A 371 -24.86 -10.88 26.30
C SER A 371 -25.32 -9.51 26.74
N ARG A 372 -25.41 -9.25 28.05
CA ARG A 372 -25.81 -7.91 28.57
C ARG A 372 -24.85 -6.81 28.15
N ASN A 373 -23.55 -7.10 28.13
CA ASN A 373 -22.54 -6.13 27.73
C ASN A 373 -22.68 -5.79 26.22
N ILE A 374 -22.83 -6.82 25.38
CA ILE A 374 -22.95 -6.62 23.92
C ILE A 374 -24.29 -5.95 23.56
N THR A 375 -25.40 -6.38 24.16
CA THR A 375 -26.71 -5.75 23.91
C THR A 375 -26.74 -4.31 24.42
N GLY A 376 -26.05 -3.99 25.52
CA GLY A 376 -25.87 -2.61 26.00
C GLY A 376 -25.17 -1.73 24.97
N GLY A 377 -24.07 -2.22 24.37
CA GLY A 377 -23.37 -1.50 23.30
C GLY A 377 -24.22 -1.31 22.03
N ARG A 378 -25.05 -2.31 21.69
CA ARG A 378 -26.00 -2.22 20.56
C ARG A 378 -27.11 -1.19 20.82
N SER A 379 -27.65 -1.16 22.04
CA SER A 379 -28.66 -0.15 22.45
C SER A 379 -28.08 1.27 22.41
N GLU A 380 -26.82 1.45 22.80
CA GLU A 380 -26.15 2.75 22.69
C GLU A 380 -25.92 3.13 21.21
N ALA A 381 -25.52 2.18 20.35
CA ALA A 381 -25.38 2.43 18.92
C ALA A 381 -26.71 2.83 18.28
N LEU A 382 -27.82 2.20 18.70
CA LEU A 382 -29.18 2.54 18.26
C LEU A 382 -29.58 3.98 18.69
N GLN A 383 -29.26 4.37 19.93
CA GLN A 383 -29.53 5.72 20.40
C GLN A 383 -28.70 6.80 19.69
N LYS A 384 -27.47 6.51 19.34
CA LYS A 384 -26.58 7.48 18.67
C LYS A 384 -26.88 7.68 17.19
N ASN A 385 -27.53 6.71 16.55
CA ASN A 385 -27.85 6.74 15.12
C ASN A 385 -29.38 6.74 14.96
N SER A 386 -29.95 7.91 14.70
CA SER A 386 -31.41 8.10 14.59
C SER A 386 -32.06 7.31 13.45
N ASP A 387 -31.27 6.91 12.43
CA ASP A 387 -31.68 6.12 11.29
C ASP A 387 -31.42 4.62 11.46
N ALA A 388 -30.84 4.21 12.60
CA ALA A 388 -30.61 2.80 12.89
C ALA A 388 -31.90 2.09 13.31
N THR A 389 -32.02 0.84 12.89
CA THR A 389 -33.11 -0.05 13.28
C THR A 389 -32.58 -1.37 13.78
N GLU A 390 -33.22 -1.93 14.80
CA GLU A 390 -32.94 -3.29 15.26
C GLU A 390 -34.17 -4.17 15.01
N THR A 391 -34.00 -5.21 14.23
CA THR A 391 -35.05 -6.15 13.83
C THR A 391 -34.65 -7.58 14.19
N LYS A 392 -35.64 -8.43 14.34
CA LYS A 392 -35.44 -9.89 14.47
C LYS A 392 -35.63 -10.54 13.11
N VAL A 393 -34.65 -11.33 12.72
CA VAL A 393 -34.65 -12.07 11.44
C VAL A 393 -34.49 -13.56 11.71
N ASP A 394 -35.20 -14.39 10.95
CA ASP A 394 -34.98 -15.82 10.98
C ASP A 394 -33.77 -16.19 10.12
N ILE A 395 -32.81 -16.91 10.72
CA ILE A 395 -31.66 -17.46 10.03
C ILE A 395 -31.47 -18.91 10.46
N ALA A 396 -31.59 -19.85 9.54
CA ALA A 396 -31.51 -21.29 9.78
C ALA A 396 -32.45 -21.79 10.91
N GLY A 397 -33.66 -21.19 11.03
CA GLY A 397 -34.65 -21.53 12.05
C GLY A 397 -34.37 -20.92 13.44
N HIS A 398 -33.42 -19.99 13.55
CA HIS A 398 -33.08 -19.26 14.76
C HIS A 398 -33.43 -17.78 14.64
N GLU A 399 -34.02 -17.21 15.70
CA GLU A 399 -34.31 -15.78 15.79
C GLU A 399 -33.02 -15.02 16.13
N VAL A 400 -32.55 -14.20 15.18
CA VAL A 400 -31.29 -13.44 15.25
C VAL A 400 -31.58 -11.95 15.28
N SER A 401 -30.98 -11.21 16.20
CA SER A 401 -31.08 -9.74 16.22
C SER A 401 -30.19 -9.14 15.14
N TYR A 402 -30.76 -8.29 14.29
CA TYR A 402 -30.08 -7.56 13.23
C TYR A 402 -30.22 -6.06 13.44
N LEU A 403 -29.09 -5.40 13.71
CA LEU A 403 -28.96 -3.95 13.85
C LEU A 403 -28.35 -3.38 12.56
N SER A 404 -29.04 -2.43 11.93
CA SER A 404 -28.59 -1.88 10.65
C SER A 404 -29.00 -0.41 10.45
N THR A 405 -28.25 0.27 9.56
CA THR A 405 -28.61 1.56 8.97
C THR A 405 -28.82 1.44 7.47
N PRO A 406 -29.63 2.34 6.82
CA PRO A 406 -29.86 2.29 5.39
C PRO A 406 -28.60 2.40 4.52
N ASP A 407 -27.57 3.08 5.00
CA ASP A 407 -26.27 3.26 4.35
C ASP A 407 -25.26 2.14 4.66
N GLY A 408 -25.63 1.18 5.52
CA GLY A 408 -24.78 0.04 5.89
C GLY A 408 -23.62 0.36 6.83
N ARG A 409 -23.50 1.60 7.36
CA ARG A 409 -22.47 1.94 8.37
C ARG A 409 -22.63 1.17 9.67
N LEU A 410 -23.86 0.73 10.00
CA LEU A 410 -24.15 -0.31 10.96
C LEU A 410 -24.72 -1.52 10.22
N ARG A 411 -24.14 -2.70 10.43
CA ARG A 411 -24.60 -3.97 9.90
C ARG A 411 -24.11 -5.07 10.84
N SER A 412 -24.93 -5.43 11.81
CA SER A 412 -24.51 -6.31 12.91
C SER A 412 -25.58 -7.34 13.21
N TYR A 413 -25.29 -8.59 12.92
CA TYR A 413 -26.04 -9.73 13.40
C TYR A 413 -25.51 -10.18 14.74
N TYR A 414 -26.38 -10.45 15.67
CA TYR A 414 -26.08 -10.99 16.99
C TYR A 414 -26.74 -12.37 17.13
N ALA A 415 -25.93 -13.43 17.17
CA ALA A 415 -26.36 -14.81 17.19
C ALA A 415 -25.78 -15.53 18.42
N THR A 416 -26.58 -16.39 19.05
CA THR A 416 -26.15 -17.19 20.19
C THR A 416 -26.56 -18.64 20.02
N ASP A 417 -25.69 -19.55 20.51
CA ASP A 417 -25.98 -20.97 20.61
C ASP A 417 -25.23 -21.58 21.78
N GLY A 418 -25.94 -22.01 22.84
CA GLY A 418 -25.33 -22.43 24.10
C GLY A 418 -24.44 -21.35 24.71
N ASP A 419 -23.18 -21.71 24.99
CA ASP A 419 -22.17 -20.78 25.52
C ASP A 419 -21.41 -20.01 24.45
N TYR A 420 -21.85 -20.09 23.19
CA TYR A 420 -21.21 -19.40 22.08
C TYR A 420 -22.03 -18.22 21.62
N LEU A 421 -21.30 -17.14 21.26
CA LEU A 421 -21.88 -15.89 20.78
C LEU A 421 -21.09 -15.41 19.59
N LEU A 422 -21.77 -15.18 18.47
CA LEU A 422 -21.22 -14.61 17.25
C LEU A 422 -21.80 -13.22 16.99
N VAL A 423 -20.93 -12.23 16.81
CA VAL A 423 -21.29 -10.93 16.25
C VAL A 423 -20.69 -10.82 14.86
N SER A 424 -21.53 -10.73 13.85
CA SER A 424 -21.09 -10.76 12.45
C SER A 424 -21.81 -9.70 11.63
N ARG A 425 -21.17 -9.22 10.57
CA ARG A 425 -21.82 -8.40 9.57
C ARG A 425 -22.38 -9.19 8.37
N SER A 426 -22.09 -10.48 8.29
CA SER A 426 -22.57 -11.37 7.22
C SER A 426 -23.68 -12.29 7.70
N ARG A 427 -24.78 -12.28 6.97
CA ARG A 427 -25.89 -13.22 7.17
C ARG A 427 -25.44 -14.65 6.90
N ARG A 428 -24.70 -14.87 5.83
CA ARG A 428 -24.18 -16.19 5.44
C ARG A 428 -23.28 -16.79 6.52
N LEU A 429 -22.43 -15.97 7.14
CA LEU A 429 -21.57 -16.45 8.24
C LEU A 429 -22.40 -16.88 9.45
N VAL A 430 -23.50 -16.17 9.77
CA VAL A 430 -24.40 -16.56 10.86
C VAL A 430 -25.15 -17.86 10.52
N GLU A 431 -25.61 -18.01 9.30
CA GLU A 431 -26.23 -19.24 8.83
C GLU A 431 -25.28 -20.45 8.99
N ARG A 432 -24.04 -20.28 8.50
CA ARG A 432 -22.98 -21.32 8.64
C ARG A 432 -22.63 -21.61 10.11
N PHE A 433 -22.64 -20.62 10.99
CA PHE A 433 -22.44 -20.82 12.41
C PHE A 433 -23.47 -21.78 13.01
N TYR A 434 -24.73 -21.66 12.68
CA TYR A 434 -25.78 -22.59 13.12
C TYR A 434 -25.68 -23.96 12.44
N GLU A 435 -25.34 -24.01 11.16
CA GLU A 435 -25.11 -25.28 10.45
C GLU A 435 -23.95 -26.08 11.06
N THR A 436 -22.85 -25.42 11.47
CA THR A 436 -21.74 -26.08 12.17
C THR A 436 -22.14 -26.54 13.56
N ALA A 437 -23.00 -25.78 14.25
CA ALA A 437 -23.56 -26.19 15.54
C ALA A 437 -24.38 -27.49 15.42
N ALA A 438 -25.06 -27.67 14.28
CA ALA A 438 -25.79 -28.92 13.94
C ALA A 438 -24.87 -30.05 13.44
N GLY A 439 -23.54 -29.86 13.44
CA GLY A 439 -22.56 -30.87 13.03
C GLY A 439 -22.15 -30.84 11.56
N ASN A 440 -22.56 -29.81 10.78
CA ASN A 440 -22.33 -29.75 9.34
C ASN A 440 -21.13 -28.86 8.97
N GLY A 441 -20.01 -29.46 8.54
CA GLY A 441 -18.88 -28.76 7.94
C GLY A 441 -18.13 -27.84 8.91
N SER A 442 -17.93 -28.27 10.17
CA SER A 442 -17.11 -27.53 11.12
C SER A 442 -15.62 -27.74 10.85
N LEU A 443 -14.82 -26.71 11.14
CA LEU A 443 -13.37 -26.75 11.04
C LEU A 443 -12.75 -27.86 11.90
N ALA A 444 -13.24 -28.03 13.12
CA ALA A 444 -12.78 -29.07 14.06
C ALA A 444 -12.93 -30.51 13.50
N ALA A 445 -13.90 -30.75 12.63
CA ALA A 445 -14.15 -32.06 12.04
C ALA A 445 -13.22 -32.39 10.86
N THR A 446 -12.49 -31.40 10.31
CA THR A 446 -11.62 -31.63 9.15
C THR A 446 -10.33 -32.34 9.53
N ALA A 447 -9.95 -33.37 8.75
CA ALA A 447 -8.71 -34.11 8.99
C ALA A 447 -7.45 -33.23 8.92
N GLN A 448 -7.46 -32.21 8.06
CA GLN A 448 -6.36 -31.27 7.91
C GLN A 448 -6.16 -30.41 9.18
N PHE A 449 -7.25 -29.92 9.78
CA PHE A 449 -7.17 -29.16 11.02
C PHE A 449 -6.72 -30.03 12.20
N GLN A 450 -7.24 -31.26 12.30
CA GLN A 450 -6.84 -32.24 13.32
C GLN A 450 -5.35 -32.58 13.20
N SER A 451 -4.85 -32.85 11.99
CA SER A 451 -3.43 -33.06 11.73
C SER A 451 -2.58 -31.83 12.11
N THR A 452 -3.08 -30.62 11.81
CA THR A 452 -2.42 -29.39 12.21
C THR A 452 -2.31 -29.24 13.72
N ARG A 453 -3.39 -29.54 14.46
CA ARG A 453 -3.38 -29.49 15.93
C ARG A 453 -2.49 -30.56 16.58
N THR A 454 -2.27 -31.66 15.90
CA THR A 454 -1.27 -32.66 16.34
C THR A 454 0.16 -32.09 16.28
N GLN A 455 0.43 -31.23 15.33
CA GLN A 455 1.77 -30.65 15.13
C GLN A 455 1.94 -29.30 15.86
N MET A 456 0.86 -28.55 16.03
CA MET A 456 0.78 -27.30 16.78
C MET A 456 -0.28 -27.45 17.89
N PRO A 457 0.01 -28.19 18.95
CA PRO A 457 -0.97 -28.54 20.00
C PRO A 457 -1.30 -27.32 20.89
N LEU A 458 -2.41 -27.40 21.62
CA LEU A 458 -2.92 -26.34 22.48
C LEU A 458 -1.99 -25.99 23.65
N ASP A 459 -1.19 -26.92 24.13
CA ASP A 459 -0.22 -26.75 25.22
C ASP A 459 0.97 -25.83 24.80
N ARG A 460 1.07 -25.42 23.54
CA ARG A 460 1.98 -24.36 23.12
C ARG A 460 1.60 -23.00 23.69
N GLU A 461 0.33 -22.80 24.07
CA GLU A 461 -0.19 -21.54 24.59
C GLU A 461 0.11 -20.36 23.65
N ASP A 462 -0.18 -20.53 22.36
CA ASP A 462 0.01 -19.48 21.35
C ASP A 462 -0.87 -18.27 21.67
N THR A 463 -0.31 -17.06 21.54
CA THR A 463 -1.03 -15.80 21.72
C THR A 463 -2.04 -15.59 20.59
N ILE A 464 -1.66 -15.97 19.36
CA ILE A 464 -2.49 -15.97 18.17
C ILE A 464 -2.24 -17.25 17.39
N PHE A 465 -3.31 -17.92 17.00
CA PHE A 465 -3.27 -19.06 16.09
C PHE A 465 -4.14 -18.73 14.86
N LEU A 466 -3.51 -18.56 13.70
CA LEU A 466 -4.17 -18.30 12.43
C LEU A 466 -4.16 -19.56 11.57
N TYR A 467 -5.32 -19.96 11.09
CA TYR A 467 -5.50 -21.06 10.15
C TYR A 467 -6.28 -20.62 8.93
N LEU A 468 -5.69 -20.77 7.77
CA LEU A 468 -6.30 -20.55 6.47
C LEU A 468 -6.45 -21.93 5.82
N SER A 469 -7.66 -22.45 5.76
CA SER A 469 -7.94 -23.78 5.19
C SER A 469 -7.78 -23.79 3.66
N ALA A 470 -7.64 -24.96 3.08
CA ALA A 470 -7.72 -25.11 1.62
C ALA A 470 -9.12 -24.69 1.11
N GLU A 471 -10.16 -25.04 1.85
CA GLU A 471 -11.55 -24.67 1.59
C GLU A 471 -11.79 -23.16 1.62
N PHE A 472 -11.06 -22.41 2.47
CA PHE A 472 -11.08 -20.96 2.48
C PHE A 472 -10.58 -20.38 1.14
N PHE A 473 -9.44 -20.84 0.65
CA PHE A 473 -8.91 -20.40 -0.63
C PHE A 473 -9.78 -20.84 -1.81
N GLU A 474 -10.33 -22.06 -1.76
CA GLU A 474 -11.27 -22.57 -2.74
C GLU A 474 -12.57 -21.76 -2.77
N HIS A 475 -13.07 -21.33 -1.61
CA HIS A 475 -14.21 -20.42 -1.49
C HIS A 475 -13.92 -19.08 -2.20
N LEU A 476 -12.78 -18.43 -1.93
CA LEU A 476 -12.38 -17.18 -2.57
C LEU A 476 -12.20 -17.32 -4.10
N ALA A 477 -11.81 -18.50 -4.56
CA ALA A 477 -11.63 -18.80 -5.99
C ALA A 477 -12.90 -19.34 -6.66
N SER A 478 -13.98 -19.58 -5.91
CA SER A 478 -15.23 -20.15 -6.43
C SER A 478 -15.94 -19.22 -7.41
N PRO A 479 -16.69 -19.76 -8.40
CA PRO A 479 -17.39 -18.95 -9.38
C PRO A 479 -18.34 -17.92 -8.76
N PRO A 480 -19.21 -18.27 -7.78
CA PRO A 480 -20.14 -17.28 -7.22
C PRO A 480 -19.39 -16.15 -6.52
N TYR A 481 -18.34 -16.46 -5.76
CA TYR A 481 -17.54 -15.45 -5.07
C TYR A 481 -16.82 -14.54 -6.07
N ARG A 482 -16.14 -15.11 -7.07
CA ARG A 482 -15.35 -14.35 -8.04
C ARG A 482 -16.20 -13.43 -8.92
N VAL A 483 -17.32 -13.94 -9.42
CA VAL A 483 -18.23 -13.14 -10.25
C VAL A 483 -18.80 -11.98 -9.43
N GLU A 484 -19.26 -12.24 -8.21
CA GLU A 484 -19.80 -11.17 -7.36
C GLU A 484 -18.71 -10.17 -6.94
N LEU A 485 -17.50 -10.62 -6.66
CA LEU A 485 -16.38 -9.73 -6.38
C LEU A 485 -16.08 -8.79 -7.57
N ASP A 486 -16.05 -9.31 -8.79
CA ASP A 486 -15.83 -8.51 -10.00
C ASP A 486 -16.98 -7.50 -10.22
N ARG A 487 -18.24 -7.91 -10.01
CA ARG A 487 -19.41 -7.02 -10.05
C ARG A 487 -19.31 -5.90 -9.02
N ARG A 488 -18.89 -6.23 -7.81
CA ARG A 488 -18.67 -5.29 -6.72
C ARG A 488 -17.56 -4.28 -7.03
N LEU A 489 -16.40 -4.74 -7.49
CA LEU A 489 -15.29 -3.86 -7.87
C LEU A 489 -15.66 -2.93 -9.02
N ARG A 490 -16.43 -3.46 -10.00
CA ARG A 490 -17.02 -2.66 -11.06
C ARG A 490 -17.93 -1.57 -10.51
N SER A 491 -18.87 -1.92 -9.62
CA SER A 491 -19.78 -0.96 -9.00
C SER A 491 -19.05 0.16 -8.23
N ILE A 492 -17.98 -0.19 -7.48
CA ILE A 492 -17.12 0.80 -6.82
C ILE A 492 -16.48 1.75 -7.84
N GLY A 493 -15.90 1.19 -8.91
CA GLY A 493 -15.28 1.98 -9.99
C GLY A 493 -16.29 2.88 -10.68
N GLU A 494 -17.53 2.41 -10.90
CA GLU A 494 -18.60 3.20 -11.50
C GLU A 494 -19.06 4.34 -10.60
N MET A 495 -19.26 4.13 -9.31
CA MET A 495 -19.61 5.20 -8.37
C MET A 495 -18.55 6.32 -8.37
N ARG A 496 -17.26 5.97 -8.35
CA ARG A 496 -16.15 6.93 -8.42
C ARG A 496 -16.11 7.67 -9.76
N SER A 497 -16.19 6.94 -10.86
CA SER A 497 -16.16 7.49 -12.21
C SER A 497 -17.33 8.44 -12.47
N LEU A 498 -18.52 8.10 -11.96
CA LEU A 498 -19.71 8.93 -12.08
C LEU A 498 -19.55 10.26 -11.31
N GLN A 499 -18.96 10.22 -10.11
CA GLN A 499 -18.64 11.43 -9.35
C GLN A 499 -17.67 12.34 -10.12
N MET A 500 -16.60 11.78 -10.68
CA MET A 500 -15.62 12.53 -11.48
C MET A 500 -16.21 13.06 -12.78
N ALA A 501 -17.03 12.26 -13.46
CA ALA A 501 -17.71 12.67 -14.70
C ALA A 501 -18.66 13.86 -14.48
N ARG A 502 -19.38 13.88 -13.35
CA ARG A 502 -20.22 15.03 -12.99
C ARG A 502 -19.41 16.29 -12.69
N LEU A 503 -18.28 16.15 -11.98
CA LEU A 503 -17.36 17.26 -11.76
C LEU A 503 -16.86 17.82 -13.11
N ALA A 504 -16.40 16.96 -14.01
CA ALA A 504 -15.95 17.34 -15.34
C ALA A 504 -17.07 17.98 -16.18
N ALA A 505 -18.29 17.45 -16.13
CA ALA A 505 -19.43 18.05 -16.83
C ALA A 505 -19.74 19.47 -16.34
N ARG A 506 -19.78 19.70 -15.02
CA ARG A 506 -19.99 21.04 -14.44
C ARG A 506 -18.90 22.01 -14.89
N THR A 507 -17.66 21.57 -14.84
CA THR A 507 -16.51 22.36 -15.31
C THR A 507 -16.68 22.79 -16.76
N GLU A 508 -17.21 21.91 -17.60
CA GLU A 508 -17.47 22.21 -19.01
C GLU A 508 -18.75 23.01 -19.26
N GLY A 509 -19.44 23.48 -18.20
CA GLY A 509 -20.70 24.22 -18.31
C GLY A 509 -21.87 23.37 -18.82
N ARG A 510 -21.78 22.02 -18.64
CA ARG A 510 -22.85 21.09 -19.05
C ARG A 510 -23.66 20.68 -17.81
N ASP A 511 -24.98 20.77 -17.89
CA ASP A 511 -25.88 20.22 -16.86
C ASP A 511 -26.20 18.74 -17.14
N ALA A 512 -25.17 17.89 -17.26
CA ALA A 512 -25.32 16.47 -17.44
C ALA A 512 -25.45 15.78 -16.06
N ARG A 513 -26.63 15.28 -15.76
CA ARG A 513 -26.99 14.67 -14.45
C ARG A 513 -27.16 13.16 -14.53
N THR A 514 -27.61 12.65 -15.68
CA THR A 514 -27.85 11.24 -15.91
C THR A 514 -26.62 10.55 -16.48
N VAL A 515 -26.55 9.23 -16.32
CA VAL A 515 -25.49 8.40 -16.92
C VAL A 515 -25.48 8.56 -18.44
N ASP A 516 -26.66 8.54 -19.08
CA ASP A 516 -26.78 8.65 -20.54
C ASP A 516 -26.28 9.99 -21.08
N GLU A 517 -26.56 11.09 -20.37
CA GLU A 517 -26.03 12.42 -20.72
C GLU A 517 -24.50 12.49 -20.58
N LEU A 518 -23.94 11.83 -19.56
CA LEU A 518 -22.49 11.77 -19.37
C LEU A 518 -21.80 10.87 -20.40
N VAL A 519 -22.46 9.78 -20.83
CA VAL A 519 -21.99 8.95 -21.94
C VAL A 519 -22.06 9.73 -23.26
N ALA A 520 -23.16 10.44 -23.53
CA ALA A 520 -23.29 11.30 -24.72
C ALA A 520 -22.29 12.46 -24.75
N ALA A 521 -21.75 12.86 -23.59
CA ALA A 521 -20.69 13.87 -23.47
C ALA A 521 -19.26 13.29 -23.58
N ASP A 522 -19.09 12.01 -23.88
CA ASP A 522 -17.80 11.26 -23.87
C ASP A 522 -17.07 11.28 -22.55
N LEU A 523 -17.77 11.55 -21.44
CA LEU A 523 -17.20 11.51 -20.10
C LEU A 523 -17.20 10.08 -19.54
N LEU A 524 -18.13 9.24 -19.94
CA LEU A 524 -18.24 7.83 -19.57
C LEU A 524 -18.30 6.95 -20.81
N PRO A 525 -17.87 5.68 -20.75
CA PRO A 525 -17.94 4.77 -21.90
C PRO A 525 -19.37 4.27 -22.14
N ALA A 526 -19.66 3.80 -23.35
CA ALA A 526 -20.91 3.14 -23.67
C ALA A 526 -21.15 1.91 -22.80
N GLY A 527 -22.41 1.69 -22.37
CA GLY A 527 -22.79 0.59 -21.48
C GLY A 527 -22.42 0.79 -20.00
N PHE A 528 -21.96 1.98 -19.64
CA PHE A 528 -21.70 2.33 -18.25
C PHE A 528 -23.00 2.29 -17.41
N GLY A 529 -22.89 1.76 -16.19
CA GLY A 529 -24.04 1.64 -15.27
C GLY A 529 -25.08 0.57 -15.65
N GLN A 530 -24.83 -0.20 -16.70
CA GLN A 530 -25.70 -1.31 -17.10
C GLN A 530 -25.19 -2.62 -16.48
N HIS A 531 -25.91 -3.14 -15.49
CA HIS A 531 -25.51 -4.33 -14.75
C HIS A 531 -26.33 -5.56 -15.14
N PRO A 532 -25.71 -6.75 -15.30
CA PRO A 532 -26.40 -7.98 -15.71
C PRO A 532 -27.34 -8.53 -14.65
N ASP A 533 -27.20 -8.14 -13.40
CA ASP A 533 -28.01 -8.54 -12.25
C ASP A 533 -29.17 -7.58 -11.96
N GLY A 534 -29.33 -6.54 -12.77
CA GLY A 534 -30.38 -5.54 -12.62
C GLY A 534 -30.10 -4.50 -11.54
N SER A 535 -28.91 -4.50 -10.91
CA SER A 535 -28.53 -3.44 -9.98
C SER A 535 -28.42 -2.10 -10.71
N GLN A 536 -28.64 -1.00 -9.99
CA GLN A 536 -28.64 0.36 -10.51
C GLN A 536 -27.86 1.29 -9.60
N LEU A 537 -27.16 2.25 -10.18
CA LEU A 537 -26.54 3.33 -9.43
C LEU A 537 -27.61 4.36 -9.04
N GLN A 538 -27.67 4.69 -7.76
CA GLN A 538 -28.64 5.61 -7.18
C GLN A 538 -27.89 6.71 -6.42
N GLU A 539 -28.33 7.96 -6.63
CA GLU A 539 -27.84 9.09 -5.86
C GLU A 539 -28.60 9.17 -4.53
N THR A 540 -27.88 9.44 -3.45
CA THR A 540 -28.41 9.68 -2.11
C THR A 540 -27.75 10.91 -1.50
N ASP A 541 -28.29 11.45 -0.40
CA ASP A 541 -27.68 12.57 0.32
C ASP A 541 -26.24 12.27 0.81
N ALA A 542 -25.92 10.99 1.03
CA ALA A 542 -24.61 10.52 1.46
C ALA A 542 -23.65 10.19 0.32
N GLY A 543 -24.09 10.27 -0.95
CA GLY A 543 -23.32 9.94 -2.15
C GLY A 543 -23.97 8.85 -3.00
N TRP A 544 -23.18 8.20 -3.85
CA TRP A 544 -23.66 7.15 -4.74
C TRP A 544 -23.71 5.79 -4.06
N ARG A 545 -24.75 5.03 -4.36
CA ARG A 545 -24.88 3.63 -3.95
C ARG A 545 -25.29 2.73 -5.11
N ASP A 546 -24.90 1.48 -5.05
CA ASP A 546 -25.47 0.39 -5.83
C ASP A 546 -26.75 -0.12 -5.12
N SER A 547 -27.84 -0.32 -5.87
CA SER A 547 -29.15 -0.70 -5.30
C SER A 547 -29.15 -2.05 -4.59
N LEU A 548 -28.25 -2.97 -4.97
CA LEU A 548 -28.10 -4.29 -4.35
C LEU A 548 -26.94 -4.35 -3.36
N ARG A 549 -25.80 -3.70 -3.68
CA ARG A 549 -24.57 -3.81 -2.93
C ARG A 549 -24.36 -2.74 -1.87
N GLY A 550 -25.07 -1.60 -1.99
CA GLY A 550 -24.95 -0.50 -1.03
C GLY A 550 -23.88 0.53 -1.41
N MET A 551 -23.29 1.20 -0.42
CA MET A 551 -22.34 2.31 -0.60
C MET A 551 -20.90 1.83 -0.47
N SER A 552 -19.96 2.50 -1.16
CA SER A 552 -18.53 2.28 -0.97
C SER A 552 -18.15 2.47 0.51
N GLY A 553 -17.32 1.58 1.05
CA GLY A 553 -16.93 1.53 2.47
C GLY A 553 -17.90 0.79 3.40
N SER A 554 -19.12 0.46 2.94
CA SER A 554 -20.14 -0.24 3.72
C SER A 554 -20.94 -1.27 2.92
N LEU A 555 -20.39 -1.77 1.83
CA LEU A 555 -21.05 -2.71 0.93
C LEU A 555 -21.50 -3.99 1.67
N VAL A 556 -22.55 -4.60 1.16
CA VAL A 556 -23.03 -5.93 1.59
C VAL A 556 -21.88 -6.94 1.37
N PRO A 557 -21.60 -7.86 2.29
CA PRO A 557 -20.57 -8.88 2.10
C PRO A 557 -20.77 -9.69 0.81
N VAL A 558 -19.68 -10.02 0.12
CA VAL A 558 -19.76 -10.82 -1.13
C VAL A 558 -20.48 -12.14 -0.90
N ALA A 559 -20.20 -12.80 0.23
CA ALA A 559 -20.82 -14.08 0.58
C ALA A 559 -22.34 -14.00 0.86
N ASP A 560 -22.88 -12.80 1.11
CA ASP A 560 -24.33 -12.58 1.33
C ASP A 560 -25.09 -12.36 0.02
N MET A 561 -24.39 -12.25 -1.13
CA MET A 561 -24.98 -12.05 -2.44
C MET A 561 -25.16 -13.39 -3.16
N GLN A 562 -26.34 -13.58 -3.76
CA GLN A 562 -26.60 -14.79 -4.56
C GLN A 562 -26.27 -14.52 -6.02
N VAL A 563 -25.53 -15.43 -6.61
CA VAL A 563 -25.21 -15.44 -8.05
C VAL A 563 -25.69 -16.76 -8.65
N ASP A 564 -26.79 -16.72 -9.39
CA ASP A 564 -27.36 -17.94 -10.00
C ASP A 564 -26.92 -18.11 -11.45
N LYS A 565 -26.78 -16.99 -12.16
CA LYS A 565 -26.43 -16.96 -13.58
C LYS A 565 -25.38 -15.88 -13.86
N ILE A 566 -24.62 -16.11 -14.93
CA ILE A 566 -23.57 -15.22 -15.40
C ILE A 566 -23.72 -14.90 -16.89
N THR A 567 -23.09 -13.82 -17.31
CA THR A 567 -22.98 -13.47 -18.74
C THR A 567 -21.84 -14.24 -19.41
N PRO A 568 -21.84 -14.36 -20.77
CA PRO A 568 -20.71 -14.91 -21.51
C PRO A 568 -19.38 -14.20 -21.20
N ALA A 569 -19.40 -12.87 -21.02
CA ALA A 569 -18.22 -12.09 -20.67
C ALA A 569 -17.69 -12.41 -19.26
N GLU A 570 -18.58 -12.59 -18.28
CA GLU A 570 -18.20 -13.02 -16.92
C GLU A 570 -17.64 -14.44 -16.93
N ALA A 571 -18.24 -15.36 -17.69
CA ALA A 571 -17.71 -16.71 -17.87
C ALA A 571 -16.31 -16.70 -18.46
N GLN A 572 -16.05 -15.86 -19.46
CA GLN A 572 -14.73 -15.73 -20.07
C GLN A 572 -13.68 -15.15 -19.09
N ARG A 573 -14.03 -14.12 -18.31
CA ARG A 573 -13.16 -13.57 -17.27
C ARG A 573 -12.85 -14.61 -16.19
N TYR A 574 -13.88 -15.31 -15.72
CA TYR A 574 -13.66 -16.40 -14.76
C TYR A 574 -12.75 -17.50 -15.33
N ALA A 575 -12.93 -17.90 -16.59
CA ALA A 575 -12.07 -18.88 -17.23
C ALA A 575 -10.62 -18.40 -17.37
N ALA A 576 -10.38 -17.09 -17.57
CA ALA A 576 -9.05 -16.51 -17.58
C ALA A 576 -8.41 -16.54 -16.17
N PHE A 577 -9.13 -16.12 -15.14
CA PHE A 577 -8.72 -16.23 -13.75
C PHE A 577 -8.39 -17.68 -13.37
N ARG A 578 -9.24 -18.63 -13.75
CA ARG A 578 -9.04 -20.03 -13.47
C ARG A 578 -7.74 -20.56 -14.08
N ARG A 579 -7.41 -20.20 -15.33
CA ARG A 579 -6.13 -20.57 -15.96
C ARG A 579 -4.93 -20.05 -15.18
N THR A 580 -5.03 -18.84 -14.62
CA THR A 580 -3.97 -18.27 -13.77
C THR A 580 -3.80 -19.09 -12.50
N ILE A 581 -4.89 -19.43 -11.80
CA ILE A 581 -4.83 -20.27 -10.59
C ILE A 581 -4.25 -21.65 -10.92
N ASP A 582 -4.74 -22.32 -11.94
CA ASP A 582 -4.28 -23.65 -12.34
C ASP A 582 -2.78 -23.64 -12.73
N GLY A 583 -2.30 -22.55 -13.36
CA GLY A 583 -0.91 -22.40 -13.78
C GLY A 583 0.04 -21.99 -12.65
N GLU A 584 -0.38 -21.07 -11.76
CA GLU A 584 0.51 -20.48 -10.75
C GLU A 584 0.40 -21.12 -9.36
N VAL A 585 -0.77 -21.64 -8.98
CA VAL A 585 -1.00 -22.20 -7.64
C VAL A 585 -1.01 -23.72 -7.66
N GLY A 586 -1.62 -24.32 -8.66
CA GLY A 586 -1.88 -25.75 -8.73
C GLY A 586 -3.04 -26.11 -7.79
N ARG A 587 -2.76 -26.61 -6.60
CA ARG A 587 -3.74 -26.93 -5.56
C ARG A 587 -3.54 -26.05 -4.33
N PHE A 588 -4.63 -25.62 -3.73
CA PHE A 588 -4.57 -24.93 -2.45
C PHE A 588 -4.21 -25.90 -1.32
N ALA A 589 -3.33 -25.44 -0.45
CA ALA A 589 -2.96 -26.11 0.77
C ALA A 589 -3.21 -25.20 1.97
N PRO A 590 -3.57 -25.72 3.14
CA PRO A 590 -3.74 -24.90 4.32
C PRO A 590 -2.45 -24.21 4.72
N VAL A 591 -2.60 -22.95 5.15
CA VAL A 591 -1.54 -22.14 5.72
C VAL A 591 -1.84 -21.91 7.19
N VAL A 592 -0.86 -22.17 8.03
CA VAL A 592 -0.99 -22.03 9.49
C VAL A 592 0.08 -21.07 9.97
N ALA A 593 -0.28 -20.17 10.86
CA ALA A 593 0.66 -19.31 11.58
C ALA A 593 0.32 -19.31 13.08
N ALA A 594 1.27 -19.69 13.91
CA ALA A 594 1.16 -19.67 15.36
C ALA A 594 2.14 -18.65 15.91
N LEU A 595 1.63 -17.64 16.64
CA LEU A 595 2.43 -16.57 17.23
C LEU A 595 2.37 -16.70 18.76
N LYS A 596 3.52 -16.69 19.41
CA LYS A 596 3.66 -16.67 20.86
C LYS A 596 4.41 -15.44 21.30
N ARG A 597 3.78 -14.65 22.17
CA ARG A 597 4.40 -13.50 22.82
C ARG A 597 4.94 -13.94 24.17
N GLN A 598 6.18 -13.57 24.45
CA GLN A 598 6.83 -13.84 25.74
C GLN A 598 7.85 -12.73 26.04
N ALA A 599 8.32 -12.65 27.30
CA ALA A 599 9.41 -11.75 27.62
C ALA A 599 10.67 -12.14 26.83
N SER A 600 11.40 -11.17 26.31
CA SER A 600 12.64 -11.45 25.59
C SER A 600 13.75 -11.86 26.55
N PRO A 601 14.54 -12.90 26.24
CA PRO A 601 15.71 -13.26 27.03
C PRO A 601 16.84 -12.21 26.97
N LYS A 602 16.76 -11.27 26.02
CA LYS A 602 17.78 -10.21 25.82
C LYS A 602 17.56 -8.96 26.69
N GLY A 603 16.36 -8.79 27.29
CA GLY A 603 16.05 -7.65 28.15
C GLY A 603 14.62 -7.61 28.65
N ASN A 604 14.42 -7.17 29.89
CA ASN A 604 13.08 -7.12 30.53
C ASN A 604 12.14 -6.07 29.91
N GLU A 605 12.70 -5.11 29.15
CA GLU A 605 11.93 -4.07 28.44
C GLU A 605 11.51 -4.51 27.03
N TRP A 606 11.79 -5.75 26.64
CA TRP A 606 11.53 -6.27 25.32
C TRP A 606 10.58 -7.45 25.37
N ASP A 607 9.70 -7.51 24.37
CA ASP A 607 8.90 -8.69 24.06
C ASP A 607 9.58 -9.48 22.94
N ARG A 608 9.50 -10.80 23.02
CA ARG A 608 9.82 -11.70 21.92
C ARG A 608 8.53 -12.24 21.34
N ILE A 609 8.34 -12.05 20.04
CA ILE A 609 7.28 -12.70 19.26
C ILE A 609 7.91 -13.87 18.50
N THR A 610 7.61 -15.08 18.92
CA THR A 610 7.95 -16.28 18.16
C THR A 610 6.81 -16.59 17.20
N ALA A 611 7.12 -16.73 15.91
CA ALA A 611 6.14 -17.08 14.88
C ALA A 611 6.55 -18.37 14.17
N ASP A 612 5.69 -19.37 14.18
CA ASP A 612 5.82 -20.60 13.41
C ASP A 612 4.77 -20.61 12.30
N VAL A 613 5.22 -20.62 11.06
CA VAL A 613 4.36 -20.69 9.88
C VAL A 613 4.56 -22.03 9.18
N ARG A 614 3.47 -22.66 8.76
CA ARG A 614 3.50 -23.95 8.08
C ARG A 614 2.55 -23.96 6.89
N LEU A 615 3.03 -24.49 5.76
CA LEU A 615 2.26 -24.82 4.56
C LEU A 615 2.47 -26.31 4.26
N ALA A 616 1.39 -27.10 4.28
CA ALA A 616 1.42 -28.52 4.00
C ALA A 616 0.06 -29.02 3.46
N PRO A 617 0.03 -29.87 2.44
CA PRO A 617 1.18 -30.41 1.67
C PRO A 617 1.75 -29.40 0.67
N TYR A 618 3.05 -29.14 0.70
CA TYR A 618 3.68 -28.21 -0.27
C TYR A 618 3.87 -28.83 -1.66
N SER A 619 4.03 -30.15 -1.72
CA SER A 619 4.26 -30.89 -2.97
C SER A 619 3.12 -30.78 -3.98
N GLN A 620 1.93 -30.43 -3.51
CA GLN A 620 0.74 -30.21 -4.35
C GLN A 620 0.59 -28.76 -4.85
N THR A 621 1.47 -27.86 -4.44
CA THR A 621 1.49 -26.47 -4.86
C THR A 621 2.63 -26.23 -5.88
N ASN A 622 2.54 -25.16 -6.67
CA ASN A 622 3.65 -24.77 -7.57
C ASN A 622 4.91 -24.30 -6.83
N LEU A 623 4.82 -24.09 -5.51
CA LEU A 623 5.99 -23.84 -4.66
C LEU A 623 6.99 -25.01 -4.67
N VAL A 624 6.58 -26.22 -5.06
CA VAL A 624 7.47 -27.37 -5.24
C VAL A 624 8.63 -27.05 -6.19
N GLN A 625 8.41 -26.22 -7.23
CA GLN A 625 9.47 -25.85 -8.17
C GLN A 625 10.57 -25.00 -7.51
N PHE A 626 10.17 -24.08 -6.62
CA PHE A 626 11.11 -23.30 -5.82
C PHE A 626 11.79 -24.19 -4.77
N ALA A 627 11.00 -24.95 -4.02
CA ALA A 627 11.48 -25.81 -2.97
C ALA A 627 12.49 -26.86 -3.46
N ASN A 628 12.35 -27.34 -4.71
CA ASN A 628 13.28 -28.28 -5.30
C ASN A 628 14.67 -27.69 -5.61
N ARG A 629 14.81 -26.36 -5.65
CA ARG A 629 16.12 -25.71 -5.80
C ARG A 629 16.89 -25.61 -4.49
N LEU A 630 16.19 -25.74 -3.35
CA LEU A 630 16.81 -25.81 -2.05
C LEU A 630 17.41 -27.22 -1.86
N GLY A 631 18.59 -27.29 -1.25
CA GLY A 631 19.20 -28.55 -0.85
C GLY A 631 18.43 -29.21 0.32
N PRO A 632 18.95 -30.34 0.83
CA PRO A 632 18.45 -30.91 2.08
C PRO A 632 18.68 -29.89 3.21
N ALA A 633 17.79 -29.89 4.22
CA ALA A 633 17.94 -28.99 5.36
C ALA A 633 19.10 -29.45 6.27
N PRO A 634 20.25 -28.76 6.29
CA PRO A 634 21.37 -29.15 7.13
C PRO A 634 21.19 -28.57 8.53
N ARG A 635 21.76 -29.26 9.51
CA ARG A 635 22.06 -28.66 10.82
C ARG A 635 23.33 -27.83 10.79
N LEU A 636 24.24 -28.11 9.86
CA LEU A 636 25.45 -27.35 9.70
C LEU A 636 25.12 -25.97 9.11
N ARG A 637 25.71 -24.93 9.68
CA ARG A 637 25.55 -23.54 9.22
C ARG A 637 26.85 -22.77 9.32
N VAL A 638 26.95 -21.66 8.63
CA VAL A 638 28.05 -20.70 8.85
C VAL A 638 27.92 -20.10 10.26
N ALA A 639 29.03 -20.08 10.99
CA ALA A 639 29.06 -19.47 12.31
C ALA A 639 28.65 -17.99 12.25
N PRO A 640 27.89 -17.48 13.24
CA PRO A 640 27.62 -16.05 13.33
C PRO A 640 28.93 -15.24 13.37
N ILE A 641 29.04 -14.25 12.50
CA ILE A 641 30.24 -13.41 12.38
C ILE A 641 30.05 -12.17 13.22
N GLY A 642 30.93 -11.97 14.22
CA GLY A 642 30.84 -10.83 15.12
C GLY A 642 30.96 -9.50 14.38
N GLY A 643 30.05 -8.59 14.69
CA GLY A 643 29.94 -7.25 14.07
C GLY A 643 29.08 -7.19 12.80
N ASP A 644 28.46 -8.29 12.37
CA ASP A 644 27.41 -8.23 11.37
C ASP A 644 26.13 -7.64 11.96
N VAL A 645 25.50 -6.71 11.24
CA VAL A 645 24.20 -6.15 11.62
C VAL A 645 23.05 -6.91 10.93
N ALA A 646 23.36 -7.61 9.84
CA ALA A 646 22.45 -8.55 9.20
C ALA A 646 23.26 -9.63 8.47
N SER A 647 22.73 -10.85 8.43
CA SER A 647 23.30 -11.95 7.66
C SER A 647 22.22 -12.84 7.09
N ILE A 648 22.49 -13.44 5.93
CA ILE A 648 21.63 -14.42 5.29
C ILE A 648 22.46 -15.61 4.83
N GLU A 649 21.92 -16.81 4.98
CA GLU A 649 22.48 -18.04 4.46
C GLU A 649 21.43 -18.82 3.69
N LEU A 650 21.80 -19.36 2.54
CA LEU A 650 20.96 -20.14 1.63
C LEU A 650 21.67 -21.45 1.30
N VAL A 651 20.97 -22.58 1.45
CA VAL A 651 21.50 -23.87 1.03
C VAL A 651 20.89 -24.26 -0.32
N LEU A 652 21.74 -24.46 -1.31
CA LEU A 652 21.34 -24.72 -2.69
C LEU A 652 21.74 -26.14 -3.10
N SER A 653 20.90 -26.81 -3.88
CA SER A 653 21.18 -28.10 -4.53
C SER A 653 21.60 -27.90 -5.98
N GLY A 654 22.14 -28.97 -6.57
CA GLY A 654 22.52 -29.00 -8.01
C GLY A 654 23.99 -28.74 -8.30
N PHE A 655 24.86 -28.68 -7.27
CA PHE A 655 26.28 -28.43 -7.39
C PHE A 655 27.14 -29.65 -6.98
N GLY A 656 26.54 -30.83 -6.88
CA GLY A 656 27.17 -32.09 -6.38
C GLY A 656 26.91 -32.22 -4.88
N GLU A 657 27.59 -31.44 -4.04
CA GLU A 657 27.31 -31.29 -2.61
C GLU A 657 26.41 -30.06 -2.34
N PRO A 658 25.69 -30.04 -1.19
CA PRO A 658 24.93 -28.86 -0.80
C PRO A 658 25.82 -27.61 -0.68
N LEU A 659 25.45 -26.54 -1.39
CA LEU A 659 26.21 -25.30 -1.40
C LEU A 659 25.57 -24.30 -0.41
N HIS A 660 26.33 -23.89 0.59
CA HIS A 660 25.96 -22.77 1.47
C HIS A 660 26.40 -21.47 0.82
N ALA A 661 25.46 -20.66 0.33
CA ALA A 661 25.71 -19.31 -0.13
C ALA A 661 25.28 -18.36 1.00
N PHE A 662 26.17 -17.47 1.43
CA PHE A 662 25.91 -16.58 2.55
C PHE A 662 26.38 -15.17 2.27
N ALA A 663 25.74 -14.20 2.97
CA ALA A 663 26.09 -12.80 2.92
C ALA A 663 26.00 -12.18 4.32
N GLY A 664 26.87 -11.23 4.58
CA GLY A 664 26.83 -10.44 5.81
C GLY A 664 26.97 -8.97 5.51
N LEU A 665 26.28 -8.18 6.29
CA LEU A 665 26.30 -6.72 6.26
C LEU A 665 26.87 -6.22 7.57
N ARG A 666 27.95 -5.40 7.49
CA ARG A 666 28.59 -4.77 8.63
C ARG A 666 27.90 -3.44 8.98
N ASP A 667 28.16 -2.92 10.16
CA ASP A 667 27.67 -1.59 10.54
C ASP A 667 28.36 -0.51 9.72
N PHE A 668 27.62 0.27 8.96
CA PHE A 668 28.15 1.34 8.11
C PHE A 668 27.18 2.51 7.97
N ARG A 669 27.72 3.66 7.59
CA ARG A 669 26.94 4.85 7.30
C ARG A 669 27.07 5.22 5.83
N THR A 670 25.97 5.24 5.11
CA THR A 670 25.95 5.76 3.75
C THR A 670 25.57 7.23 3.77
N PRO A 671 26.38 8.15 3.22
CA PRO A 671 25.98 9.53 3.07
C PRO A 671 24.82 9.65 2.08
N PHE A 672 23.78 10.36 2.49
CA PHE A 672 22.69 10.76 1.60
C PHE A 672 23.03 12.11 0.99
N MET A 673 22.97 12.21 -0.33
CA MET A 673 23.08 13.47 -1.05
C MET A 673 21.69 13.89 -1.50
N VAL A 674 21.31 15.13 -1.19
CA VAL A 674 20.12 15.75 -1.75
C VAL A 674 20.48 16.25 -3.16
N ARG A 675 20.00 15.55 -4.16
CA ARG A 675 20.17 15.94 -5.54
C ARG A 675 18.80 16.09 -6.19
N GLN A 676 18.53 17.29 -6.73
CA GLN A 676 17.27 17.57 -7.39
C GLN A 676 16.02 17.36 -6.50
N GLY A 677 16.10 17.64 -5.19
CA GLY A 677 15.00 17.51 -4.26
C GLY A 677 14.68 16.08 -3.82
N GLU A 678 15.48 15.08 -4.22
CA GLU A 678 15.37 13.71 -3.74
C GLU A 678 16.61 13.35 -2.93
N ALA A 679 16.41 12.81 -1.73
CA ALA A 679 17.49 12.20 -0.98
C ALA A 679 17.83 10.85 -1.63
N ARG A 680 19.04 10.71 -2.12
CA ARG A 680 19.54 9.45 -2.69
C ARG A 680 20.86 9.10 -2.04
N PRO A 681 21.16 7.80 -1.88
CA PRO A 681 22.50 7.39 -1.50
C PRO A 681 23.52 7.97 -2.49
N ALA A 682 24.71 8.28 -2.01
CA ALA A 682 25.81 8.68 -2.88
C ALA A 682 25.96 7.69 -4.04
N LEU A 683 26.24 8.19 -5.26
CA LEU A 683 26.33 7.35 -6.46
C LEU A 683 27.36 6.22 -6.34
N ASP A 684 28.33 6.38 -5.47
CA ASP A 684 29.40 5.42 -5.22
C ASP A 684 29.20 4.69 -3.88
N TRP A 685 27.98 4.21 -3.67
CA TRP A 685 27.60 3.48 -2.45
C TRP A 685 28.51 2.27 -2.17
N SER A 686 29.15 1.68 -3.21
CA SER A 686 30.10 0.59 -3.05
C SER A 686 31.31 0.94 -2.18
N GLN A 687 31.68 2.22 -2.09
CA GLN A 687 32.74 2.69 -1.20
C GLN A 687 32.31 2.72 0.28
N PHE A 688 31.01 2.80 0.53
CA PHE A 688 30.45 2.93 1.89
C PHE A 688 29.78 1.64 2.34
N ALA A 689 29.26 0.81 1.42
CA ALA A 689 28.60 -0.44 1.76
C ALA A 689 29.62 -1.47 2.26
N SER A 690 29.63 -1.68 3.57
CA SER A 690 30.50 -2.64 4.23
C SER A 690 29.77 -3.98 4.33
N GLY A 691 30.00 -4.87 3.39
CA GLY A 691 29.38 -6.20 3.34
C GLY A 691 30.21 -7.18 2.55
N TYR A 692 29.88 -8.44 2.67
CA TYR A 692 30.54 -9.54 1.99
C TYR A 692 29.53 -10.58 1.51
N LEU A 693 29.91 -11.33 0.50
CA LEU A 693 29.27 -12.54 0.03
C LEU A 693 30.25 -13.70 0.14
N GLY A 694 29.73 -14.89 0.44
CA GLY A 694 30.57 -16.07 0.53
C GLY A 694 29.85 -17.34 0.11
N VAL A 695 30.63 -18.37 -0.17
CA VAL A 695 30.15 -19.74 -0.43
C VAL A 695 31.02 -20.77 0.28
N TRP A 696 30.36 -21.86 0.67
CA TRP A 696 30.97 -23.06 1.24
C TRP A 696 30.19 -24.31 0.77
N PRO A 697 30.84 -25.42 0.37
CA PRO A 697 32.27 -25.52 0.06
C PRO A 697 32.62 -24.69 -1.17
N ARG A 698 33.92 -24.46 -1.34
CA ARG A 698 34.45 -23.70 -2.48
C ARG A 698 34.17 -24.38 -3.81
N LEU A 699 33.44 -23.70 -4.67
CA LEU A 699 33.19 -24.16 -6.04
C LEU A 699 34.31 -23.71 -6.99
N HIS A 700 35.00 -24.64 -7.63
CA HIS A 700 35.95 -24.32 -8.69
C HIS A 700 35.35 -23.60 -9.90
N LEU A 701 34.03 -23.73 -10.09
CA LEU A 701 33.27 -23.04 -11.14
C LEU A 701 33.23 -21.52 -10.95
N LEU A 702 33.24 -21.04 -9.71
CA LEU A 702 33.29 -19.59 -9.42
C LEU A 702 34.63 -18.98 -9.81
N ASP A 703 35.73 -19.73 -9.73
CA ASP A 703 37.04 -19.29 -10.22
C ASP A 703 37.01 -19.05 -11.75
N THR A 704 36.17 -19.78 -12.48
CA THR A 704 35.97 -19.61 -13.93
C THR A 704 35.02 -18.50 -14.27
N PHE A 705 33.93 -18.34 -13.52
CA PHE A 705 32.86 -17.37 -13.78
C PHE A 705 33.26 -15.93 -13.42
N LEU A 706 33.95 -15.73 -12.30
CA LEU A 706 34.47 -14.42 -11.88
C LEU A 706 35.77 -14.02 -12.61
N GLY A 707 36.33 -14.94 -13.40
CA GLY A 707 37.60 -14.77 -14.09
C GLY A 707 38.80 -14.86 -13.16
N SER A 708 39.99 -15.01 -13.70
CA SER A 708 41.24 -14.96 -12.93
C SER A 708 41.36 -13.59 -12.25
N PRO A 709 41.73 -13.55 -10.97
CA PRO A 709 41.98 -12.26 -10.29
C PRO A 709 43.02 -11.44 -11.04
N THR A 710 42.89 -10.12 -11.02
CA THR A 710 43.85 -9.21 -11.66
C THR A 710 45.15 -9.07 -10.87
N SER A 711 45.17 -9.51 -9.62
CA SER A 711 46.37 -9.62 -8.77
C SER A 711 46.57 -11.05 -8.29
N ALA A 712 47.82 -11.41 -7.93
CA ALA A 712 48.07 -12.66 -7.21
C ALA A 712 47.47 -12.61 -5.81
N PHE A 713 47.08 -13.76 -5.25
CA PHE A 713 46.65 -13.87 -3.85
C PHE A 713 47.83 -13.55 -2.91
N ASP A 714 47.57 -12.67 -1.94
CA ASP A 714 48.52 -12.33 -0.89
C ASP A 714 48.64 -13.45 0.18
N ARG A 715 49.45 -13.25 1.20
CA ARG A 715 49.66 -14.20 2.31
C ARG A 715 48.39 -14.47 3.14
N ASN A 716 47.39 -13.62 3.04
CA ASN A 716 46.11 -13.76 3.71
C ASN A 716 45.05 -14.38 2.77
N GLY A 717 45.45 -14.87 1.60
CA GLY A 717 44.57 -15.43 0.61
C GLY A 717 43.66 -14.40 -0.08
N ILE A 718 44.05 -13.11 -0.12
CA ILE A 718 43.26 -12.02 -0.70
C ILE A 718 43.86 -11.59 -2.04
N ALA A 719 43.00 -11.38 -3.02
CA ALA A 719 43.33 -10.88 -4.35
C ALA A 719 42.29 -9.84 -4.82
N ARG A 720 42.70 -8.98 -5.77
CA ARG A 720 41.78 -7.95 -6.36
C ARG A 720 41.32 -8.44 -7.74
N ASN A 721 40.06 -8.14 -8.07
CA ASN A 721 39.50 -8.39 -9.41
C ASN A 721 38.79 -7.11 -9.91
N ASN A 722 39.38 -6.50 -10.95
CA ASN A 722 38.87 -5.23 -11.54
C ASN A 722 38.14 -5.45 -12.86
N ARG A 723 37.89 -6.71 -13.30
CA ARG A 723 37.39 -7.00 -14.66
C ARG A 723 35.91 -6.68 -14.84
N LEU A 724 35.09 -7.07 -13.85
CA LEU A 724 33.64 -6.88 -13.91
C LEU A 724 33.19 -5.79 -12.92
N PHE A 725 33.73 -5.85 -11.70
CA PHE A 725 33.53 -4.89 -10.62
C PHE A 725 34.84 -4.77 -9.86
N ASP A 726 35.10 -3.64 -9.20
CA ASP A 726 36.25 -3.48 -8.33
C ASP A 726 36.02 -4.24 -7.01
N LEU A 727 36.31 -5.55 -7.02
CA LEU A 727 36.03 -6.47 -5.94
C LEU A 727 37.30 -7.04 -5.36
N TRP A 728 37.31 -7.26 -4.05
CA TRP A 728 38.30 -8.07 -3.36
C TRP A 728 37.76 -9.48 -3.16
N LEU A 729 38.62 -10.47 -3.40
CA LEU A 729 38.34 -11.91 -3.28
C LEU A 729 39.19 -12.48 -2.16
N ARG A 730 38.65 -13.40 -1.36
CA ARG A 730 39.42 -14.15 -0.36
C ARG A 730 39.16 -15.65 -0.48
N ARG A 731 40.22 -16.41 -0.38
CA ARG A 731 40.22 -17.86 -0.20
C ARG A 731 40.63 -18.14 1.25
N ALA A 732 39.78 -18.81 2.00
CA ALA A 732 40.04 -19.20 3.38
C ALA A 732 39.53 -20.61 3.59
N ASP A 733 40.46 -21.58 3.66
CA ASP A 733 40.15 -23.00 3.67
C ASP A 733 39.17 -23.38 2.54
N ASP A 734 38.04 -24.02 2.87
CA ASP A 734 36.98 -24.35 1.92
C ASP A 734 35.97 -23.20 1.65
N PHE A 735 36.22 -22.00 2.20
CA PHE A 735 35.41 -20.82 1.95
C PHE A 735 35.95 -19.99 0.78
N PHE A 736 35.03 -19.39 0.05
CA PHE A 736 35.33 -18.38 -0.95
C PHE A 736 34.47 -17.14 -0.72
N LEU A 737 35.13 -15.98 -0.52
CA LEU A 737 34.43 -14.73 -0.23
C LEU A 737 34.78 -13.64 -1.22
N PHE A 738 33.89 -12.66 -1.35
CA PHE A 738 34.12 -11.40 -2.06
C PHE A 738 33.42 -10.22 -1.37
N ALA A 739 34.10 -9.07 -1.43
CA ALA A 739 33.62 -7.80 -0.87
C ALA A 739 34.15 -6.61 -1.69
N PHE A 740 33.49 -5.45 -1.53
CA PHE A 740 34.00 -4.21 -2.12
C PHE A 740 35.20 -3.66 -1.35
N GLN A 741 35.34 -4.01 -0.08
CA GLN A 741 36.39 -3.51 0.81
C GLN A 741 37.29 -4.67 1.27
N ARG A 742 38.61 -4.47 1.17
CA ARG A 742 39.61 -5.46 1.60
C ARG A 742 39.56 -5.73 3.10
N GLU A 743 39.33 -4.67 3.87
CA GLU A 743 39.28 -4.65 5.32
C GLU A 743 38.17 -5.60 5.85
N VAL A 744 37.02 -5.62 5.20
CA VAL A 744 35.91 -6.53 5.52
C VAL A 744 36.37 -8.00 5.40
N LEU A 745 37.08 -8.34 4.35
CA LEU A 745 37.58 -9.71 4.16
C LEU A 745 38.66 -10.06 5.20
N MET A 746 39.46 -9.07 5.66
CA MET A 746 40.46 -9.28 6.70
C MET A 746 39.81 -9.56 8.07
N GLU A 747 38.72 -8.88 8.41
CA GLU A 747 37.97 -9.06 9.64
C GLU A 747 37.15 -10.34 9.67
N VAL A 748 36.45 -10.64 8.56
CA VAL A 748 35.52 -11.77 8.46
C VAL A 748 36.25 -13.09 8.34
N GLY A 749 37.32 -13.15 7.56
CA GLY A 749 37.99 -14.40 7.23
C GLY A 749 38.43 -15.26 8.43
N PRO A 750 39.03 -14.69 9.50
CA PRO A 750 39.44 -15.45 10.68
C PRO A 750 38.27 -16.04 11.49
N GLN A 751 37.06 -15.55 11.29
CA GLN A 751 35.84 -15.95 12.02
C GLN A 751 35.06 -17.05 11.28
N LEU A 752 35.42 -17.37 10.04
CA LEU A 752 34.73 -18.36 9.23
C LEU A 752 34.89 -19.76 9.83
N ALA A 753 33.77 -20.36 10.14
CA ALA A 753 33.68 -21.74 10.58
C ALA A 753 32.29 -22.30 10.26
N MET A 754 32.20 -23.62 10.12
CA MET A 754 30.91 -24.31 10.09
C MET A 754 30.58 -24.83 11.48
N VAL A 755 29.37 -24.54 11.96
CA VAL A 755 28.90 -24.94 13.31
C VAL A 755 27.55 -25.63 13.21
N GLU A 756 27.20 -26.42 14.23
CA GLU A 756 25.86 -27.03 14.32
C GLU A 756 24.83 -25.98 14.81
N ALA A 757 23.69 -25.91 14.12
CA ALA A 757 22.54 -25.14 14.52
C ALA A 757 21.56 -26.01 15.33
N GLU A 758 20.79 -25.37 16.21
CA GLU A 758 19.74 -26.04 16.97
C GLU A 758 18.67 -26.67 16.07
N ARG A 759 18.34 -26.00 14.97
CA ARG A 759 17.32 -26.43 14.01
C ARG A 759 17.91 -26.57 12.61
N PRO A 760 17.49 -27.60 11.84
CA PRO A 760 17.87 -27.72 10.43
C PRO A 760 17.11 -26.64 9.63
N ALA A 761 17.79 -25.97 8.69
CA ALA A 761 17.15 -25.03 7.77
C ALA A 761 17.94 -24.86 6.47
N GLN A 762 17.23 -24.52 5.40
CA GLN A 762 17.86 -24.16 4.10
C GLN A 762 18.04 -22.66 3.95
N VAL A 763 17.22 -21.84 4.60
CA VAL A 763 17.37 -20.38 4.59
C VAL A 763 17.46 -19.93 6.03
N ARG A 764 18.44 -19.10 6.33
CA ARG A 764 18.62 -18.44 7.63
C ARG A 764 18.82 -16.95 7.39
N LEU A 765 18.12 -16.12 8.14
CA LEU A 765 18.29 -14.69 8.16
C LEU A 765 18.44 -14.23 9.60
N HIS A 766 19.45 -13.42 9.85
CA HIS A 766 19.64 -12.74 11.14
C HIS A 766 19.70 -11.24 10.90
N VAL A 767 19.01 -10.47 11.73
CA VAL A 767 19.11 -9.00 11.79
C VAL A 767 19.21 -8.60 13.25
N ASP A 768 20.29 -7.90 13.59
CA ASP A 768 20.57 -7.41 14.95
C ASP A 768 19.70 -6.16 15.28
N ASP A 769 19.78 -5.67 16.51
CA ASP A 769 19.21 -4.38 16.88
C ASP A 769 19.93 -3.25 16.12
N LEU A 770 19.19 -2.61 15.23
CA LEU A 770 19.68 -1.53 14.37
C LEU A 770 19.60 -0.17 15.05
N SER A 771 18.90 -0.01 16.18
CA SER A 771 18.50 1.28 16.75
C SER A 771 19.68 2.16 17.16
N ASN A 772 20.78 1.56 17.58
CA ASN A 772 21.99 2.24 18.06
C ASN A 772 23.22 2.04 17.15
N LYS A 773 23.01 1.52 15.93
CA LYS A 773 24.06 1.28 14.95
C LYS A 773 24.19 2.46 13.97
N GLN A 774 25.34 2.57 13.28
CA GLN A 774 25.55 3.60 12.26
C GLN A 774 24.55 3.45 11.08
N ILE A 775 24.21 2.22 10.74
CA ILE A 775 23.23 1.88 9.69
C ILE A 775 21.83 2.46 9.96
N ALA A 776 21.49 2.77 11.24
CA ALA A 776 20.23 3.42 11.60
C ALA A 776 20.02 4.73 10.85
N THR A 777 21.08 5.51 10.63
CA THR A 777 21.02 6.75 9.83
C THR A 777 20.68 6.45 8.36
N THR A 778 21.26 5.40 7.81
CA THR A 778 21.00 4.95 6.44
C THR A 778 19.55 4.48 6.28
N VAL A 779 19.07 3.65 7.22
CA VAL A 779 17.68 3.16 7.26
C VAL A 779 16.69 4.33 7.42
N SER A 780 16.99 5.28 8.31
CA SER A 780 16.19 6.50 8.50
C SER A 780 16.16 7.36 7.24
N GLY A 781 17.27 7.45 6.51
CA GLY A 781 17.33 8.17 5.24
C GLY A 781 16.40 7.59 4.18
N PHE A 782 16.37 6.28 4.03
CA PHE A 782 15.42 5.61 3.14
C PHE A 782 13.98 5.77 3.62
N GLY A 783 13.73 5.61 4.92
CA GLY A 783 12.43 5.82 5.55
C GLY A 783 11.91 7.23 5.30
N TYR A 784 12.74 8.25 5.51
CA TYR A 784 12.39 9.65 5.26
C TYR A 784 12.07 9.93 3.80
N SER A 785 12.89 9.42 2.87
CA SER A 785 12.65 9.59 1.44
C SER A 785 11.30 9.00 1.03
N ARG A 786 10.94 7.83 1.59
CA ARG A 786 9.65 7.19 1.34
C ARG A 786 8.48 7.94 1.98
N ALA A 787 8.59 8.30 3.27
CA ALA A 787 7.56 9.04 3.99
C ALA A 787 7.27 10.39 3.31
N ARG A 788 8.32 11.06 2.82
CA ARG A 788 8.17 12.28 2.04
C ARG A 788 7.44 12.04 0.72
N ALA A 789 7.82 11.00 -0.03
CA ALA A 789 7.15 10.67 -1.29
C ALA A 789 5.65 10.40 -1.07
N ALA A 790 5.31 9.69 -0.01
CA ALA A 790 3.93 9.43 0.40
C ALA A 790 3.20 10.72 0.79
N THR A 791 3.80 11.57 1.63
CA THR A 791 3.27 12.88 2.02
C THR A 791 3.02 13.77 0.79
N ALA A 792 4.00 13.88 -0.11
CA ALA A 792 3.87 14.65 -1.35
C ALA A 792 2.78 14.08 -2.28
N SER A 793 2.57 12.77 -2.28
CA SER A 793 1.53 12.12 -3.09
C SER A 793 0.12 12.56 -2.68
N GLY A 794 -0.17 12.69 -1.38
CA GLY A 794 -1.44 13.22 -0.89
C GLY A 794 -1.69 14.66 -1.36
N SER A 795 -0.70 15.54 -1.19
CA SER A 795 -0.77 16.93 -1.67
C SER A 795 -0.99 17.00 -3.19
N ARG A 796 -0.22 16.24 -3.95
CA ARG A 796 -0.31 16.20 -5.43
C ARG A 796 -1.65 15.68 -5.90
N PHE A 797 -2.23 14.69 -5.21
CA PHE A 797 -3.54 14.19 -5.56
C PHE A 797 -4.63 15.25 -5.38
N MET A 798 -4.64 15.95 -4.25
CA MET A 798 -5.57 17.05 -4.02
C MET A 798 -5.39 18.19 -5.03
N ASN A 799 -4.15 18.56 -5.35
CA ASN A 799 -3.86 19.55 -6.38
C ASN A 799 -4.22 19.07 -7.79
N SER A 800 -4.15 17.75 -8.06
CA SER A 800 -4.61 17.18 -9.33
C SER A 800 -6.14 17.30 -9.51
N LEU A 801 -6.92 17.14 -8.44
CA LEU A 801 -8.36 17.39 -8.47
C LEU A 801 -8.67 18.84 -8.85
N VAL A 802 -7.94 19.80 -8.28
CA VAL A 802 -8.09 21.22 -8.63
C VAL A 802 -7.71 21.47 -10.10
N ALA A 803 -6.57 20.95 -10.54
CA ALA A 803 -6.03 21.22 -11.88
C ALA A 803 -6.75 20.48 -13.01
N GLN A 804 -7.25 19.26 -12.77
CA GLN A 804 -7.81 18.39 -13.81
C GLN A 804 -9.33 18.30 -13.80
N LEU A 805 -9.95 18.41 -12.62
CA LEU A 805 -11.40 18.36 -12.46
C LEU A 805 -11.99 19.68 -11.95
N HIS A 806 -11.15 20.72 -11.83
CA HIS A 806 -11.52 22.07 -11.42
C HIS A 806 -12.37 22.13 -10.14
N VAL A 807 -12.07 21.22 -9.21
CA VAL A 807 -12.63 21.25 -7.86
C VAL A 807 -12.10 22.49 -7.16
N SER A 808 -12.94 23.17 -6.34
CA SER A 808 -12.43 24.27 -5.53
C SER A 808 -11.32 23.77 -4.59
N PRO A 809 -10.26 24.56 -4.38
CA PRO A 809 -9.18 24.14 -3.49
C PRO A 809 -9.68 23.70 -2.12
N GLU A 810 -10.70 24.39 -1.58
CA GLU A 810 -11.28 24.12 -0.25
C GLU A 810 -12.00 22.76 -0.17
N GLU A 811 -12.61 22.30 -1.28
CA GLU A 811 -13.33 21.02 -1.36
C GLU A 811 -12.45 19.84 -1.78
N ALA A 812 -11.26 20.11 -2.32
CA ALA A 812 -10.42 19.07 -2.92
C ALA A 812 -10.03 17.95 -1.93
N ARG A 813 -9.79 18.28 -0.65
CA ARG A 813 -9.51 17.26 0.38
C ARG A 813 -10.72 16.36 0.61
N LYS A 814 -11.89 16.94 0.82
CA LYS A 814 -13.14 16.19 1.09
C LYS A 814 -13.49 15.27 -0.08
N ILE A 815 -13.45 15.80 -1.30
CA ILE A 815 -13.75 15.03 -2.52
C ILE A 815 -12.69 13.95 -2.72
N GLY A 816 -11.42 14.28 -2.52
CA GLY A 816 -10.32 13.32 -2.61
C GLY A 816 -10.46 12.16 -1.63
N GLU A 817 -10.75 12.44 -0.36
CA GLU A 817 -10.98 11.43 0.67
C GLU A 817 -12.19 10.53 0.33
N GLN A 818 -13.24 11.07 -0.26
CA GLN A 818 -14.37 10.28 -0.76
C GLN A 818 -13.97 9.35 -1.92
N LEU A 819 -13.20 9.86 -2.89
CA LEU A 819 -12.75 9.09 -4.06
C LEU A 819 -11.81 7.94 -3.67
N VAL A 820 -10.89 8.16 -2.73
CA VAL A 820 -9.97 7.10 -2.27
C VAL A 820 -10.61 6.19 -1.20
N GLY A 821 -11.74 6.59 -0.61
CA GLY A 821 -12.43 5.86 0.45
C GLY A 821 -11.63 5.83 1.77
N GLY A 822 -10.81 6.86 2.05
CA GLY A 822 -9.96 6.96 3.22
C GLY A 822 -9.60 8.41 3.54
N LYS A 823 -8.86 8.64 4.62
CA LYS A 823 -8.36 9.95 5.02
C LYS A 823 -6.91 10.13 4.59
N PHE A 824 -6.57 11.30 4.04
CA PHE A 824 -5.18 11.62 3.78
C PHE A 824 -4.43 11.82 5.09
N VAL A 825 -3.32 11.12 5.25
CA VAL A 825 -2.39 11.23 6.37
C VAL A 825 -1.00 11.58 5.88
N SER A 826 -0.30 12.38 6.66
CA SER A 826 1.10 12.70 6.36
C SER A 826 2.03 11.76 7.13
N PRO A 827 2.73 10.84 6.46
CA PRO A 827 3.69 9.94 7.13
C PRO A 827 4.85 10.64 7.85
N LEU A 828 5.11 11.90 7.49
CA LEU A 828 6.08 12.75 8.21
C LEU A 828 5.49 13.38 9.48
N GLY A 829 4.23 13.14 9.80
CA GLY A 829 3.47 13.90 10.79
C GLY A 829 2.92 15.20 10.18
N GLY A 830 2.24 16.00 11.01
CA GLY A 830 1.61 17.25 10.57
C GLY A 830 0.32 17.05 9.78
N GLU A 831 -0.26 18.16 9.36
CA GLU A 831 -1.55 18.22 8.68
C GLU A 831 -1.40 18.74 7.25
N TYR A 832 -2.38 18.40 6.40
CA TYR A 832 -2.50 19.01 5.08
C TYR A 832 -3.27 20.33 5.19
N GLU A 833 -2.70 21.40 4.64
CA GLU A 833 -3.30 22.73 4.62
C GLU A 833 -3.15 23.40 3.26
N LEU A 834 -4.02 24.38 2.99
CA LEU A 834 -3.91 25.25 1.83
C LEU A 834 -2.90 26.36 2.08
N VAL A 835 -1.84 26.38 1.28
CA VAL A 835 -0.75 27.34 1.40
C VAL A 835 -0.57 28.11 0.08
N THR A 836 -0.12 29.34 0.19
CA THR A 836 0.38 30.08 -0.97
C THR A 836 1.86 29.72 -1.17
N PRO A 837 2.29 29.21 -2.34
CA PRO A 837 3.67 28.83 -2.56
C PRO A 837 4.59 30.03 -2.42
N SER A 838 5.48 30.04 -1.42
CA SER A 838 6.55 31.04 -1.36
C SER A 838 7.79 30.53 -2.09
N LEU A 839 8.46 31.40 -2.82
CA LEU A 839 9.52 31.02 -3.74
C LEU A 839 10.92 30.96 -3.10
N GLN A 840 11.19 31.73 -2.05
CA GLN A 840 12.43 31.67 -1.25
C GLN A 840 12.22 32.21 0.15
N ALA A 841 13.06 31.78 1.10
CA ALA A 841 13.12 32.38 2.42
C ALA A 841 13.64 33.82 2.30
N GLY A 842 12.79 34.82 2.53
CA GLY A 842 13.12 36.24 2.48
C GLY A 842 12.37 37.05 1.42
N GLU A 843 11.58 36.44 0.54
CA GLU A 843 10.72 37.18 -0.37
C GLU A 843 9.41 37.64 0.30
N SER A 844 8.94 38.83 -0.10
CA SER A 844 7.74 39.47 0.44
C SER A 844 6.49 38.57 0.33
N LEU A 845 5.61 38.68 1.31
CA LEU A 845 4.33 38.00 1.37
C LEU A 845 3.52 38.16 0.06
N PRO A 846 2.86 37.08 -0.38
CA PRO A 846 2.09 37.09 -1.62
C PRO A 846 0.94 38.09 -1.56
N THR A 847 0.60 38.66 -2.73
CA THR A 847 -0.49 39.59 -2.90
C THR A 847 -1.84 38.84 -2.76
N PRO A 848 -2.91 39.48 -2.24
CA PRO A 848 -4.24 38.87 -2.18
C PRO A 848 -4.73 38.47 -3.59
N GLY A 849 -5.10 37.20 -3.74
CA GLY A 849 -5.56 36.63 -5.02
C GLY A 849 -4.64 35.58 -5.62
N GLU A 850 -3.54 35.23 -4.94
CA GLU A 850 -2.60 34.21 -5.42
C GLU A 850 -3.13 32.78 -5.20
N ARG A 851 -2.70 31.91 -6.13
CA ARG A 851 -3.01 30.47 -6.16
C ARG A 851 -2.69 29.78 -4.85
N LYS A 852 -3.66 29.08 -4.29
CA LYS A 852 -3.47 28.23 -3.12
C LYS A 852 -3.25 26.77 -3.52
N LEU A 853 -2.32 26.09 -2.85
CA LEU A 853 -1.99 24.69 -3.07
C LEU A 853 -2.05 23.91 -1.76
N TRP A 854 -2.48 22.67 -1.85
CA TRP A 854 -2.39 21.73 -0.74
C TRP A 854 -0.93 21.34 -0.50
N ALA A 855 -0.51 21.45 0.76
CA ALA A 855 0.82 21.03 1.22
C ALA A 855 0.74 20.49 2.64
N SER A 856 1.75 19.72 3.05
CA SER A 856 1.86 19.24 4.44
C SER A 856 2.63 20.23 5.31
N THR A 857 2.18 20.44 6.54
CA THR A 857 2.89 21.24 7.55
C THR A 857 4.18 20.56 8.04
N ALA A 858 4.33 19.25 7.81
CA ALA A 858 5.49 18.48 8.23
C ALA A 858 6.78 18.80 7.46
N THR A 859 6.67 19.49 6.31
CA THR A 859 7.87 19.86 5.54
C THR A 859 8.45 21.15 6.09
N PRO A 860 9.72 21.16 6.59
CA PRO A 860 10.26 22.26 7.39
C PRO A 860 10.70 23.48 6.59
N THR A 861 10.61 23.46 5.26
CA THR A 861 11.07 24.53 4.37
C THR A 861 9.92 25.42 3.91
N ALA A 862 10.22 26.67 3.55
CA ALA A 862 9.29 27.60 2.91
C ALA A 862 8.69 27.01 1.62
N ASN A 863 9.45 26.18 0.93
CA ASN A 863 8.94 25.35 -0.15
C ASN A 863 8.65 23.93 0.38
N ARG A 864 7.41 23.72 0.82
CA ARG A 864 6.95 22.47 1.43
C ARG A 864 6.97 21.24 0.49
N PHE A 865 7.38 21.43 -0.75
CA PHE A 865 7.48 20.37 -1.76
C PHE A 865 8.93 19.96 -2.04
N LEU A 866 9.92 20.74 -1.57
CA LEU A 866 11.34 20.43 -1.74
C LEU A 866 11.94 19.90 -0.47
N LEU A 867 12.71 18.85 -0.62
CA LEU A 867 13.55 18.31 0.43
C LEU A 867 14.93 18.92 0.30
N THR A 868 15.37 19.64 1.33
CA THR A 868 16.72 20.17 1.36
C THR A 868 17.67 19.22 2.03
N GLU A 869 17.31 18.69 3.20
CA GLU A 869 18.11 17.74 3.98
C GLU A 869 17.20 16.80 4.77
N ILE A 870 17.74 15.67 5.17
CA ILE A 870 17.06 14.75 6.08
C ILE A 870 17.21 15.36 7.49
N PRO A 871 16.10 15.61 8.22
CA PRO A 871 16.18 16.09 9.59
C PRO A 871 17.04 15.17 10.45
N ALA A 872 17.97 15.74 11.21
CA ALA A 872 18.92 14.97 12.02
C ALA A 872 18.22 14.14 13.12
N ASP A 873 17.05 14.58 13.55
CA ASP A 873 16.19 13.96 14.55
C ASP A 873 15.20 12.94 13.96
N TYR A 874 15.09 12.85 12.63
CA TYR A 874 14.20 11.88 12.02
C TYR A 874 14.70 10.45 12.21
N ARG A 875 13.84 9.61 12.76
CA ARG A 875 14.04 8.16 12.84
C ARG A 875 12.92 7.44 12.14
N MET A 876 13.26 6.41 11.37
CA MET A 876 12.25 5.53 10.77
C MET A 876 11.49 4.82 11.89
N PRO A 877 10.13 4.79 11.87
CA PRO A 877 9.31 4.18 12.93
C PRO A 877 9.71 2.74 13.30
N MET A 878 10.18 1.96 12.34
CA MET A 878 10.69 0.62 12.61
C MET A 878 11.82 0.61 13.66
N LEU A 879 12.72 1.60 13.66
CA LEU A 879 13.84 1.68 14.62
C LEU A 879 13.41 1.98 16.06
N GLU A 880 12.17 2.44 16.26
CA GLU A 880 11.63 2.68 17.60
C GLU A 880 11.28 1.38 18.32
N TRP A 881 10.75 0.41 17.57
CA TRP A 881 10.22 -0.81 18.16
C TRP A 881 11.04 -2.07 17.87
N PHE A 882 11.75 -2.16 16.73
CA PHE A 882 12.50 -3.33 16.29
C PHE A 882 13.78 -3.50 17.11
N ARG A 883 14.06 -4.72 17.61
CA ARG A 883 15.24 -5.06 18.43
C ARG A 883 15.97 -6.31 17.95
N GLY A 884 15.59 -6.88 16.84
CA GLY A 884 16.24 -8.02 16.21
C GLY A 884 15.28 -9.03 15.62
N LEU A 885 15.74 -9.78 14.63
CA LEU A 885 15.00 -10.83 13.95
C LEU A 885 15.92 -12.01 13.64
N ASP A 886 15.51 -13.19 14.05
CA ASP A 886 16.04 -14.47 13.59
C ASP A 886 14.95 -15.18 12.79
N PHE A 887 15.29 -15.69 11.60
CA PHE A 887 14.34 -16.36 10.71
C PHE A 887 14.97 -17.59 10.07
N ASP A 888 14.27 -18.71 10.14
CA ASP A 888 14.63 -19.99 9.54
C ASP A 888 13.53 -20.49 8.60
N LEU A 889 13.87 -20.92 7.38
CA LEU A 889 12.95 -21.64 6.48
C LEU A 889 13.43 -23.06 6.25
N THR A 890 12.54 -24.00 6.45
CA THR A 890 12.83 -25.44 6.33
C THR A 890 11.85 -26.12 5.40
N ARG A 891 12.36 -26.84 4.41
CA ARG A 891 11.62 -27.82 3.63
C ARG A 891 11.78 -29.19 4.30
N ASN A 892 10.68 -29.79 4.67
CA ASN A 892 10.62 -31.12 5.23
C ASN A 892 9.88 -32.06 4.28
N ASP A 893 10.65 -32.83 3.53
CA ASP A 893 10.10 -33.75 2.51
C ASP A 893 9.33 -34.91 3.14
N ALA A 894 9.76 -35.39 4.33
CA ALA A 894 9.10 -36.48 5.04
C ALA A 894 7.71 -36.08 5.55
N ALA A 895 7.55 -34.81 5.95
CA ALA A 895 6.28 -34.26 6.41
C ALA A 895 5.51 -33.52 5.29
N ASP A 896 6.04 -33.48 4.07
CA ASP A 896 5.51 -32.72 2.94
C ASP A 896 5.15 -31.27 3.31
N ALA A 897 6.07 -30.60 4.01
CA ALA A 897 5.81 -29.29 4.60
C ALA A 897 6.94 -28.29 4.32
N LEU A 898 6.55 -27.04 4.05
CA LEU A 898 7.40 -25.86 4.22
C LEU A 898 7.09 -25.25 5.58
N THR A 899 8.12 -25.05 6.39
CA THR A 899 7.98 -24.42 7.72
C THR A 899 8.91 -23.22 7.81
N ALA A 900 8.37 -22.11 8.30
CA ALA A 900 9.18 -20.96 8.66
C ALA A 900 9.08 -20.74 10.17
N HIS A 901 10.21 -20.43 10.79
CA HIS A 901 10.31 -20.04 12.19
C HIS A 901 10.94 -18.66 12.27
N ALA A 902 10.32 -17.76 13.03
CA ALA A 902 10.84 -16.42 13.25
C ALA A 902 10.81 -16.05 14.73
N GLU A 903 11.87 -15.42 15.21
CA GLU A 903 11.95 -14.81 16.54
C GLU A 903 12.20 -13.31 16.35
N LEU A 904 11.19 -12.52 16.65
CA LEU A 904 11.24 -11.06 16.56
C LEU A 904 11.33 -10.48 17.96
N ASP A 905 12.43 -9.81 18.28
CA ASP A 905 12.56 -9.02 19.50
C ASP A 905 12.09 -7.59 19.24
N MET A 906 11.23 -7.08 20.09
CA MET A 906 10.65 -5.75 19.98
C MET A 906 10.50 -5.08 21.34
N VAL A 907 10.47 -3.74 21.35
CA VAL A 907 10.21 -2.99 22.58
C VAL A 907 8.85 -3.39 23.14
N HIS A 908 8.82 -3.63 24.47
CA HIS A 908 7.61 -3.97 25.18
C HIS A 908 6.50 -2.93 24.88
N GLN A 909 5.33 -3.41 24.50
CA GLN A 909 4.19 -2.55 24.26
C GLN A 909 3.27 -2.57 25.48
N ASP A 910 3.37 -1.54 26.33
CA ASP A 910 2.39 -1.32 27.39
C ASP A 910 1.01 -1.10 26.77
N VAL A 911 0.11 -1.99 27.10
CA VAL A 911 -1.28 -1.97 26.63
C VAL A 911 -2.13 -1.16 27.59
N THR A 912 -1.64 0.01 28.03
CA THR A 912 -2.42 0.92 28.86
C THR A 912 -3.26 1.81 27.92
N PRO A 913 -4.60 1.82 28.07
CA PRO A 913 -5.42 2.71 27.27
C PRO A 913 -5.06 4.17 27.57
N PRO A 914 -4.97 5.04 26.57
CA PRO A 914 -4.90 6.47 26.83
C PRO A 914 -6.17 6.88 27.58
N ALA A 915 -6.01 7.71 28.60
CA ALA A 915 -7.14 8.35 29.26
C ALA A 915 -7.97 9.07 28.20
N GLU A 916 -9.29 8.86 28.18
CA GLU A 916 -10.21 9.61 27.33
C GLU A 916 -10.21 11.09 27.75
N ASN A 917 -9.24 11.86 27.24
CA ASN A 917 -9.30 13.31 27.24
C ASN A 917 -9.37 13.77 25.79
N GLY A 918 -10.48 14.38 25.47
CA GLY A 918 -10.69 15.07 24.21
C GLY A 918 -9.62 16.15 23.99
N ASN A 919 -9.26 16.30 22.72
CA ASN A 919 -8.46 17.34 22.09
C ASN A 919 -6.93 17.33 22.30
N GLY A 920 -6.23 17.08 21.22
CA GLY A 920 -5.02 17.81 20.87
C GLY A 920 -3.69 17.11 21.18
N ALA A 921 -3.04 16.80 20.12
CA ALA A 921 -1.57 16.90 19.87
C ALA A 921 -0.56 16.66 21.03
N GLY A 922 0.28 15.69 20.80
CA GLY A 922 1.71 15.79 21.08
C GLY A 922 2.17 15.50 22.50
N GLY A 923 3.09 14.51 22.61
CA GLY A 923 4.02 14.46 23.74
C GLY A 923 4.00 13.14 24.52
N ALA A 924 5.03 12.34 24.27
CA ALA A 924 5.35 11.20 25.11
C ALA A 924 5.88 11.66 26.48
N SER A 925 5.31 11.17 27.57
CA SER A 925 6.03 11.08 28.83
C SER A 925 5.56 9.88 29.65
N ALA A 926 6.52 9.14 30.16
CA ALA A 926 6.34 8.02 31.10
C ALA A 926 5.78 8.54 32.42
N GLY A 927 4.75 7.84 32.95
CA GLY A 927 4.20 8.14 34.27
C GLY A 927 3.48 6.95 34.87
N GLY A 928 3.93 6.54 36.01
CA GLY A 928 3.55 5.36 36.76
C GLY A 928 2.07 5.24 37.15
N LEU A 929 1.70 4.04 37.54
CA LEU A 929 0.41 3.61 38.08
C LEU A 929 -0.07 4.55 39.21
N ASN A 930 -1.10 5.31 38.90
CA ASN A 930 -1.81 6.11 39.90
C ASN A 930 -3.15 5.44 40.23
N LEU A 931 -3.14 4.78 41.41
CA LEU A 931 -4.32 4.11 41.99
C LEU A 931 -5.39 5.09 42.53
N GLY A 932 -5.31 6.37 42.20
CA GLY A 932 -6.25 7.41 42.71
C GLY A 932 -7.69 7.32 42.18
N GLY A 933 -7.94 6.61 41.07
CA GLY A 933 -9.27 6.54 40.46
C GLY A 933 -10.32 5.67 41.18
N LEU A 934 -9.91 4.86 42.16
CA LEU A 934 -10.84 4.02 42.94
C LEU A 934 -11.59 4.81 44.02
N GLY A 935 -10.98 5.93 44.47
CA GLY A 935 -11.59 6.83 45.47
C GLY A 935 -12.75 7.65 44.91
N ASP A 936 -12.67 8.07 43.67
CA ASP A 936 -13.68 8.88 43.03
C ASP A 936 -14.95 8.10 42.64
N LEU A 937 -14.82 6.78 42.41
CA LEU A 937 -15.94 5.91 42.08
C LEU A 937 -16.83 5.63 43.32
N LEU A 938 -16.27 5.69 44.54
CA LEU A 938 -17.02 5.53 45.78
C LEU A 938 -17.68 6.81 46.24
N ASN A 939 -17.20 7.98 45.87
CA ASN A 939 -17.81 9.29 46.16
C ASN A 939 -18.99 9.66 45.24
N GLY A 940 -19.08 9.07 44.05
CA GLY A 940 -20.17 9.30 43.08
C GLY A 940 -21.50 8.66 43.48
N LEU A 941 -21.54 7.84 44.54
CA LEU A 941 -22.76 7.19 45.04
C LEU A 941 -23.45 7.95 46.20
N SER A 942 -22.87 9.04 46.64
CA SER A 942 -23.53 9.95 47.63
C SER A 942 -23.80 11.28 46.99
N GLY A 943 -25.05 11.48 46.54
CA GLY A 943 -25.48 12.66 45.83
C GLY A 943 -25.39 13.94 46.64
N LYS A 944 -24.77 14.95 46.02
CA LYS A 944 -25.15 16.38 46.22
C LYS A 944 -24.74 17.17 44.97
N LYS A 945 -25.74 17.83 44.39
CA LYS A 945 -25.56 18.82 43.31
C LYS A 945 -24.94 20.08 43.88
N GLU A 946 -23.92 20.60 43.23
CA GLU A 946 -23.55 22.02 43.32
C GLU A 946 -23.52 22.62 41.90
N GLU A 947 -24.22 23.74 41.76
CA GLU A 947 -24.36 24.53 40.54
C GLU A 947 -23.08 25.34 40.31
N ALA A 948 -22.48 25.26 39.12
CA ALA A 948 -21.40 26.12 38.69
C ALA A 948 -21.88 27.20 37.70
N LYS A 949 -21.52 28.43 38.02
CA LYS A 949 -21.81 29.68 37.37
C LYS A 949 -21.01 29.89 36.09
N PRO A 950 -21.53 30.47 35.02
CA PRO A 950 -20.78 30.65 33.75
C PRO A 950 -19.86 31.89 33.80
N PRO A 951 -18.71 31.89 33.08
CA PRO A 951 -17.89 33.07 32.91
C PRO A 951 -18.32 33.93 31.72
N ALA A 952 -18.09 35.24 31.89
CA ALA A 952 -18.56 36.32 31.08
C ALA A 952 -17.87 36.48 29.71
N ASP A 953 -18.66 36.98 28.75
CA ASP A 953 -18.28 37.38 27.41
C ASP A 953 -17.17 38.43 27.31
N ALA A 954 -16.21 38.22 26.41
CA ALA A 954 -15.36 39.27 25.87
C ALA A 954 -15.63 39.38 24.36
N LYS A 955 -16.38 40.41 23.99
CA LYS A 955 -16.61 40.86 22.62
C LYS A 955 -15.35 41.55 22.08
N GLN A 956 -14.82 41.09 20.94
CA GLN A 956 -13.96 41.88 20.07
C GLN A 956 -14.67 42.12 18.73
N SER A 957 -14.77 43.40 18.37
CA SER A 957 -15.33 43.90 17.10
C SER A 957 -14.37 43.69 15.93
N PRO A 958 -14.88 43.50 14.71
CA PRO A 958 -14.03 43.38 13.51
C PRO A 958 -13.65 44.79 13.00
N ALA A 959 -12.39 44.92 12.53
CA ALA A 959 -11.87 46.10 11.88
C ALA A 959 -12.32 46.15 10.40
N GLU A 960 -12.85 47.32 10.01
CA GLU A 960 -13.26 47.63 8.64
C GLU A 960 -12.03 47.78 7.69
N LEU A 961 -12.13 47.21 6.48
CA LEU A 961 -11.15 47.33 5.40
C LEU A 961 -11.45 48.59 4.55
N PRO A 962 -10.44 49.28 4.06
CA PRO A 962 -10.64 50.47 3.20
C PRO A 962 -11.03 50.09 1.76
N PRO A 963 -11.71 51.01 1.03
CA PRO A 963 -12.25 50.72 -0.28
C PRO A 963 -11.17 50.70 -1.41
N PRO A 964 -11.45 50.06 -2.54
CA PRO A 964 -10.49 49.86 -3.63
C PRO A 964 -10.25 51.15 -4.42
N ARG A 965 -9.01 51.37 -4.82
CA ARG A 965 -8.59 52.46 -5.74
C ARG A 965 -8.80 52.02 -7.22
N GLU A 966 -9.59 52.82 -7.93
CA GLU A 966 -9.66 52.78 -9.38
C GLU A 966 -8.33 53.26 -10.00
N ILE A 967 -7.81 52.48 -10.94
CA ILE A 967 -6.69 52.89 -11.80
C ILE A 967 -7.27 53.05 -13.21
N LYS A 968 -7.12 54.27 -13.74
CA LYS A 968 -7.46 54.65 -15.12
C LYS A 968 -6.49 54.06 -16.11
#